data_f57dc63018c335719e755f97d6bd9641
#
_entry.id   f57dc63018c335719e755f97d6bd9641
#
_cell.length_a   1.000
_cell.length_b   1.000
_cell.length_c   1.000
_cell.angle_alpha   90.00
_cell.angle_beta   90.00
_cell.angle_gamma   90.00
#
_symmetry.space_group_name_H-M   'P 1'
#
loop_
_entity.id
_entity.type
_entity.pdbx_description
1 polymer ?
#
loop_
_entity_poly.entity_id
_entity_poly.type
_entity_poly.pdbx_seq_one_letter_code
_entity_poly.pdbx_strand_id
1 'polypeptide(L)'
;VADTLKGKLPQKKLVRGAADGYSSYGNQIGLATGLVKEIYHPNYVAKRMEIGAVMGAAPRKNVIRENSDPDDIIILLGGRTGRDGCGGATGSSKVHTEKSIDMCGAEVQKGNAPTERKIQRLFRREEVSRLIKKCNDFGAGGVSVAIGELADGLVVDLDRVPKKYAGLDGTELAISESQERMAVVVSPADVDAFLGYAAEENLEAVPVAVVTREPRLVLKWRGKKIVDLSRAFLDTNGAHQETDVFVDIPDEKEDYLKKIATPAVAEAVAHRDVKAAWLSLLGDLNVCSQKGLVEMFDASIGAGSVYMPYGGKYQLTETQAMVAKLPVLEGRTDTVTMMSYGFDPYLSSWSPYHGAVYAVTESMAKIVANGGDYRTIRFTFQEYFRRMSEEPSRWSQPFSALLGAYDAQMKYGLPSIGGKDSMSGTFNDIDVPPTLVSFAVNVNKSGHIVTPELKYPGDRLVRFRIPRDVYDLPVYDEVMTLYDKIMTLMSEYTDTEIINGMPVKFKKRKIVAAYALDAKGVAAAVSKMAFGNGLGVAVDSSYKMKSLFDNGLGDIVAEIPAKEVHQLKTLGIPYEEIGTVTADGAFTYGSMKIDRDEALQVWRDKLDKVFPYTAGKDKSPVVSEPYRADSIYVCRRKVAKPTVFIPVFPGTNCEYDSGKAFERAGADVVVKVFKNQNAADIRESVEAFEKAIGQAQIIMFPGGFSAGDEPDGSAKFFATAFQNEKMKEAVMKLLNER
;
A
#
# COMPACT_ATOMS: atom_id res chain seq x y z
N VAL A 1 14.15 16.34 8.95
CA VAL A 1 13.63 16.22 10.33
C VAL A 1 14.13 17.34 11.23
N ALA A 2 15.27 17.98 10.89
CA ALA A 2 15.83 19.08 11.70
C ALA A 2 15.12 20.42 11.47
N ASP A 3 14.55 20.63 10.29
CA ASP A 3 14.05 21.92 9.82
C ASP A 3 12.54 22.05 10.09
N THR A 4 12.22 22.60 11.26
CA THR A 4 10.83 22.91 11.62
C THR A 4 10.53 24.36 11.25
N LEU A 5 9.55 24.57 10.38
CA LEU A 5 9.08 25.91 10.05
C LEU A 5 8.29 26.51 11.22
N LYS A 6 8.39 27.85 11.36
CA LYS A 6 7.59 28.61 12.34
C LYS A 6 6.10 28.36 12.10
N GLY A 7 5.32 28.13 13.16
CA GLY A 7 3.89 27.80 13.05
C GLY A 7 3.56 26.36 12.69
N LYS A 8 4.56 25.47 12.60
CA LYS A 8 4.36 24.04 12.39
C LYS A 8 4.80 23.20 13.58
N LEU A 9 4.22 22.01 13.70
CA LEU A 9 4.68 21.00 14.66
C LEU A 9 6.12 20.57 14.29
N PRO A 10 6.93 20.12 15.25
CA PRO A 10 8.27 19.60 14.98
C PRO A 10 8.22 18.48 13.93
N GLN A 11 9.10 18.53 12.94
CA GLN A 11 9.13 17.58 11.83
C GLN A 11 9.23 16.13 12.33
N LYS A 12 10.03 15.86 13.35
CA LYS A 12 10.11 14.53 13.97
C LYS A 12 8.75 14.04 14.49
N LYS A 13 7.95 14.92 15.13
CA LYS A 13 6.62 14.58 15.64
C LYS A 13 5.65 14.30 14.50
N LEU A 14 5.68 15.11 13.43
CA LEU A 14 4.84 14.91 12.25
C LEU A 14 5.15 13.56 11.58
N VAL A 15 6.41 13.28 11.32
CA VAL A 15 6.85 12.07 10.61
C VAL A 15 6.52 10.81 11.40
N ARG A 16 6.79 10.82 12.71
CA ARG A 16 6.45 9.66 13.56
C ARG A 16 4.95 9.50 13.73
N GLY A 17 4.23 10.57 14.02
CA GLY A 17 2.77 10.51 14.17
C GLY A 17 2.06 10.05 12.91
N ALA A 18 2.57 10.41 11.73
CA ALA A 18 2.09 9.91 10.46
C ALA A 18 2.32 8.40 10.31
N ALA A 19 3.55 7.94 10.60
CA ALA A 19 3.89 6.52 10.55
C ALA A 19 3.08 5.70 11.57
N ASP A 20 2.95 6.20 12.80
CA ASP A 20 2.16 5.57 13.87
C ASP A 20 0.67 5.45 13.46
N GLY A 21 0.07 6.52 12.93
CA GLY A 21 -1.33 6.51 12.50
C GLY A 21 -1.58 5.57 11.32
N TYR A 22 -0.72 5.60 10.32
CA TYR A 22 -0.87 4.79 9.11
C TYR A 22 -0.66 3.30 9.37
N SER A 23 0.40 2.94 10.12
CA SER A 23 0.68 1.56 10.49
C SER A 23 -0.40 1.00 11.42
N SER A 24 -0.79 1.77 12.43
CA SER A 24 -1.85 1.37 13.37
C SER A 24 -3.16 1.10 12.65
N TYR A 25 -3.58 1.97 11.73
CA TYR A 25 -4.81 1.78 10.96
C TYR A 25 -4.76 0.50 10.11
N GLY A 26 -3.71 0.33 9.29
CA GLY A 26 -3.52 -0.85 8.45
C GLY A 26 -3.46 -2.15 9.24
N ASN A 27 -2.71 -2.17 10.34
CA ASN A 27 -2.58 -3.33 11.21
C ASN A 27 -3.93 -3.70 11.86
N GLN A 28 -4.70 -2.73 12.33
CA GLN A 28 -6.01 -2.96 12.96
C GLN A 28 -7.07 -3.49 12.00
N ILE A 29 -7.13 -2.99 10.78
CA ILE A 29 -8.06 -3.52 9.77
C ILE A 29 -7.64 -4.90 9.23
N GLY A 30 -6.41 -5.33 9.53
CA GLY A 30 -5.89 -6.62 9.13
C GLY A 30 -5.52 -6.70 7.65
N LEU A 31 -4.84 -5.67 7.13
CA LEU A 31 -4.27 -5.66 5.77
C LEU A 31 -2.75 -5.85 5.84
N ALA A 32 -2.25 -6.77 5.03
CA ALA A 32 -0.81 -6.92 4.84
C ALA A 32 -0.25 -5.73 4.06
N THR A 33 0.79 -5.09 4.62
CA THR A 33 1.49 -3.97 3.97
C THR A 33 2.80 -4.46 3.38
N GLY A 34 2.82 -4.67 2.07
CA GLY A 34 3.97 -5.27 1.37
C GLY A 34 5.06 -4.29 0.95
N LEU A 35 4.79 -2.98 0.96
CA LEU A 35 5.74 -1.94 0.57
C LEU A 35 5.45 -0.66 1.33
N VAL A 36 6.47 -0.11 1.98
CA VAL A 36 6.45 1.22 2.62
C VAL A 36 7.68 1.99 2.19
N LYS A 37 7.53 3.23 1.75
CA LYS A 37 8.65 4.07 1.34
C LYS A 37 8.37 5.54 1.64
N GLU A 38 9.32 6.21 2.24
CA GLU A 38 9.38 7.68 2.30
C GLU A 38 10.33 8.23 1.24
N ILE A 39 9.93 9.30 0.57
CA ILE A 39 10.73 10.04 -0.40
C ILE A 39 10.95 11.43 0.16
N TYR A 40 12.22 11.87 0.17
CA TYR A 40 12.63 13.09 0.80
C TYR A 40 13.00 14.16 -0.24
N HIS A 41 12.43 15.34 -0.07
CA HIS A 41 12.79 16.57 -0.79
C HIS A 41 12.66 17.76 0.16
N PRO A 42 13.56 18.75 0.12
CA PRO A 42 13.54 19.90 1.05
C PRO A 42 12.19 20.60 1.11
N ASN A 43 11.53 20.78 -0.02
CA ASN A 43 10.29 21.53 -0.09
C ASN A 43 9.06 20.81 0.48
N TYR A 44 9.14 19.51 0.78
CA TYR A 44 8.06 18.82 1.50
C TYR A 44 7.90 19.28 2.96
N VAL A 45 8.80 20.15 3.45
CA VAL A 45 8.55 20.86 4.72
C VAL A 45 7.33 21.80 4.63
N ALA A 46 6.97 22.25 3.41
CA ALA A 46 5.74 23.02 3.18
C ALA A 46 4.53 22.20 3.56
N LYS A 47 4.42 20.98 3.05
CA LYS A 47 3.30 20.09 3.33
C LYS A 47 3.73 18.63 3.08
N ARG A 48 3.51 17.77 4.09
CA ARG A 48 3.69 16.34 3.95
C ARG A 48 2.53 15.76 3.13
N MET A 49 2.84 14.88 2.21
CA MET A 49 1.87 14.05 1.49
C MET A 49 2.00 12.59 1.93
N GLU A 50 0.90 11.93 2.10
CA GLU A 50 0.82 10.49 2.39
C GLU A 50 -0.09 9.84 1.37
N ILE A 51 0.35 8.71 0.83
CA ILE A 51 -0.36 7.97 -0.19
C ILE A 51 -0.49 6.53 0.27
N GLY A 52 -1.71 5.99 0.22
CA GLY A 52 -1.98 4.57 0.35
C GLY A 52 -2.56 4.02 -0.95
N ALA A 53 -1.99 2.92 -1.43
CA ALA A 53 -2.54 2.17 -2.54
C ALA A 53 -2.88 0.76 -2.06
N VAL A 54 -4.11 0.31 -2.34
CA VAL A 54 -4.65 -0.96 -1.85
C VAL A 54 -5.04 -1.86 -3.01
N MET A 55 -4.66 -3.13 -2.92
CA MET A 55 -5.09 -4.17 -3.84
C MET A 55 -6.22 -4.99 -3.24
N GLY A 56 -7.34 -5.04 -3.94
CA GLY A 56 -8.48 -5.90 -3.61
C GLY A 56 -8.79 -6.86 -4.75
N ALA A 57 -9.50 -7.95 -4.42
CA ALA A 57 -10.01 -8.89 -5.40
C ALA A 57 -11.38 -9.42 -4.97
N ALA A 58 -12.27 -9.62 -5.94
CA ALA A 58 -13.57 -10.22 -5.73
C ALA A 58 -13.86 -11.28 -6.80
N PRO A 59 -14.65 -12.32 -6.51
CA PRO A 59 -15.16 -13.21 -7.54
C PRO A 59 -15.96 -12.42 -8.59
N ARG A 60 -15.70 -12.68 -9.88
CA ARG A 60 -16.37 -11.96 -10.98
C ARG A 60 -17.90 -11.98 -10.87
N LYS A 61 -18.48 -13.08 -10.39
CA LYS A 61 -19.92 -13.24 -10.18
C LYS A 61 -20.51 -12.27 -9.13
N ASN A 62 -19.66 -11.70 -8.25
CA ASN A 62 -20.06 -10.76 -7.19
C ASN A 62 -19.88 -9.29 -7.62
N VAL A 63 -19.36 -9.05 -8.82
CA VAL A 63 -19.21 -7.69 -9.37
C VAL A 63 -20.51 -7.29 -10.06
N ILE A 64 -21.32 -6.51 -9.36
CA ILE A 64 -22.58 -5.97 -9.88
C ILE A 64 -22.31 -4.58 -10.45
N ARG A 65 -22.89 -4.29 -11.61
CA ARG A 65 -22.83 -2.98 -12.30
C ARG A 65 -24.21 -2.64 -12.83
N GLU A 66 -25.09 -2.32 -11.92
CA GLU A 66 -26.48 -1.96 -12.22
C GLU A 66 -26.69 -0.47 -11.97
N ASN A 67 -27.62 0.14 -12.67
CA ASN A 67 -28.08 1.48 -12.38
C ASN A 67 -29.06 1.46 -11.20
N SER A 68 -29.16 2.59 -10.53
CA SER A 68 -30.19 2.82 -9.52
C SER A 68 -31.53 3.04 -10.20
N ASP A 69 -32.56 2.35 -9.74
CA ASP A 69 -33.93 2.46 -10.24
C ASP A 69 -34.78 3.31 -9.30
N PRO A 70 -35.84 4.00 -9.80
CA PRO A 70 -36.79 4.65 -8.92
C PRO A 70 -37.35 3.69 -7.87
N ASP A 71 -37.53 4.18 -6.65
CA ASP A 71 -37.95 3.48 -5.45
C ASP A 71 -36.84 2.64 -4.77
N ASP A 72 -35.65 2.50 -5.36
CA ASP A 72 -34.50 1.91 -4.65
C ASP A 72 -34.18 2.69 -3.37
N ILE A 73 -33.71 1.96 -2.37
CA ILE A 73 -33.40 2.50 -1.05
C ILE A 73 -31.90 2.66 -0.91
N ILE A 74 -31.48 3.81 -0.37
CA ILE A 74 -30.08 4.03 0.00
C ILE A 74 -29.93 3.84 1.50
N ILE A 75 -29.07 2.90 1.86
CA ILE A 75 -28.74 2.57 3.24
C ILE A 75 -27.36 3.15 3.55
N LEU A 76 -27.28 3.94 4.62
CA LEU A 76 -26.02 4.37 5.23
C LEU A 76 -25.64 3.37 6.31
N LEU A 77 -24.42 2.83 6.23
CA LEU A 77 -23.90 1.87 7.20
C LEU A 77 -22.52 2.26 7.71
N GLY A 78 -22.20 1.79 8.91
CA GLY A 78 -20.89 1.97 9.53
C GLY A 78 -20.86 3.00 10.64
N GLY A 79 -19.92 3.95 10.58
CA GLY A 79 -19.71 4.96 11.63
C GLY A 79 -20.82 6.00 11.71
N ARG A 80 -20.91 6.67 12.86
CA ARG A 80 -21.86 7.77 13.08
C ARG A 80 -21.24 9.11 12.65
N THR A 81 -22.08 10.07 12.31
CA THR A 81 -21.73 11.40 11.83
C THR A 81 -21.35 12.35 12.95
N GLY A 82 -20.23 13.01 12.84
CA GLY A 82 -19.75 14.12 13.66
C GLY A 82 -19.45 15.35 12.82
N ARG A 83 -18.68 16.30 13.34
CA ARG A 83 -18.20 17.52 12.64
C ARG A 83 -16.95 17.28 11.80
N ASP A 84 -16.61 16.04 11.54
CA ASP A 84 -15.40 15.70 10.77
C ASP A 84 -15.45 16.35 9.39
N GLY A 85 -14.47 17.17 9.05
CA GLY A 85 -14.34 17.81 7.74
C GLY A 85 -15.41 18.87 7.39
N CYS A 86 -16.25 19.32 8.34
CA CYS A 86 -17.32 20.29 8.07
C CYS A 86 -16.84 21.67 7.58
N GLY A 87 -15.58 22.02 7.83
CA GLY A 87 -14.93 23.20 7.26
C GLY A 87 -14.58 23.09 5.77
N GLY A 88 -15.05 22.03 5.12
CA GLY A 88 -14.67 21.62 3.78
C GLY A 88 -13.29 20.99 3.79
N ALA A 89 -12.94 20.04 2.94
CA ALA A 89 -11.64 19.35 2.84
C ALA A 89 -10.44 20.23 3.32
N THR A 90 -10.57 20.74 4.53
CA THR A 90 -9.80 21.87 5.09
C THR A 90 -8.35 21.50 5.25
N GLY A 91 -8.10 20.21 5.49
CA GLY A 91 -6.74 19.68 5.54
C GLY A 91 -6.04 19.65 4.19
N SER A 92 -6.77 19.46 3.10
CA SER A 92 -6.22 19.31 1.75
C SER A 92 -6.43 20.49 0.82
N SER A 93 -7.52 21.26 0.97
CA SER A 93 -7.95 22.25 -0.01
C SER A 93 -7.77 23.72 0.40
N LYS A 94 -7.51 24.03 1.69
CA LYS A 94 -7.28 25.40 2.16
C LYS A 94 -5.81 25.73 2.30
N VAL A 95 -5.49 27.02 2.17
CA VAL A 95 -4.16 27.55 2.51
C VAL A 95 -3.92 27.39 4.00
N HIS A 96 -2.88 26.68 4.36
CA HIS A 96 -2.43 26.60 5.73
C HIS A 96 -1.58 27.81 6.09
N THR A 97 -1.93 28.43 7.23
CA THR A 97 -1.19 29.53 7.87
C THR A 97 -0.80 29.13 9.27
N GLU A 98 -0.04 29.96 9.96
CA GLU A 98 0.34 29.75 11.36
C GLU A 98 -0.88 29.57 12.30
N LYS A 99 -2.05 30.08 11.92
CA LYS A 99 -3.32 30.01 12.71
C LYS A 99 -4.16 28.76 12.40
N SER A 100 -3.78 27.94 11.44
CA SER A 100 -4.61 26.79 10.98
C SER A 100 -4.83 25.74 12.06
N ILE A 101 -3.86 25.54 12.96
CA ILE A 101 -3.99 24.56 14.05
C ILE A 101 -5.10 24.96 15.04
N ASP A 102 -5.20 26.26 15.34
CA ASP A 102 -6.20 26.77 16.29
C ASP A 102 -7.61 26.75 15.70
N MET A 103 -7.74 26.93 14.39
CA MET A 103 -9.03 27.03 13.70
C MET A 103 -9.62 25.68 13.26
N CYS A 104 -8.80 24.69 12.97
CA CYS A 104 -9.23 23.44 12.31
C CYS A 104 -9.09 22.19 13.20
N GLY A 105 -8.56 22.30 14.42
CA GLY A 105 -8.25 21.15 15.27
C GLY A 105 -9.46 20.29 15.68
N ALA A 106 -10.66 20.89 15.72
CA ALA A 106 -11.90 20.17 16.07
C ALA A 106 -12.52 19.39 14.89
N GLU A 107 -12.09 19.70 13.66
CA GLU A 107 -12.65 19.14 12.43
C GLU A 107 -11.77 18.07 11.79
N VAL A 108 -10.68 17.68 12.46
CA VAL A 108 -9.80 16.63 11.98
C VAL A 108 -10.53 15.31 11.93
N GLN A 109 -10.54 14.69 10.77
CA GLN A 109 -11.09 13.35 10.59
C GLN A 109 -10.35 12.35 11.49
N LYS A 110 -11.11 11.43 12.10
CA LYS A 110 -10.59 10.37 12.96
C LYS A 110 -10.96 9.03 12.39
N GLY A 111 -9.97 8.20 12.04
CA GLY A 111 -10.18 6.85 11.59
C GLY A 111 -10.73 5.94 12.70
N ASN A 112 -11.54 4.96 12.32
CA ASN A 112 -12.07 3.91 13.19
C ASN A 112 -11.88 2.54 12.53
N ALA A 113 -10.66 2.05 12.59
CA ALA A 113 -10.27 0.78 11.98
C ALA A 113 -11.14 -0.43 12.40
N PRO A 114 -11.62 -0.56 13.66
CA PRO A 114 -12.56 -1.61 14.02
C PRO A 114 -13.89 -1.57 13.26
N THR A 115 -14.40 -0.38 12.93
CA THR A 115 -15.62 -0.25 12.10
C THR A 115 -15.32 -0.62 10.65
N GLU A 116 -14.19 -0.17 10.10
CA GLU A 116 -13.74 -0.56 8.76
C GLU A 116 -13.61 -2.08 8.64
N ARG A 117 -13.04 -2.76 9.63
CA ARG A 117 -12.93 -4.22 9.63
C ARG A 117 -14.30 -4.91 9.53
N LYS A 118 -15.32 -4.41 10.23
CA LYS A 118 -16.69 -4.94 10.15
C LYS A 118 -17.29 -4.76 8.76
N ILE A 119 -17.09 -3.58 8.15
CA ILE A 119 -17.54 -3.29 6.78
C ILE A 119 -16.87 -4.26 5.81
N GLN A 120 -15.56 -4.47 5.91
CA GLN A 120 -14.83 -5.43 5.07
C GLN A 120 -15.38 -6.86 5.22
N ARG A 121 -15.70 -7.30 6.43
CA ARG A 121 -16.29 -8.62 6.68
C ARG A 121 -17.66 -8.74 6.02
N LEU A 122 -18.51 -7.73 6.13
CA LEU A 122 -19.81 -7.66 5.51
C LEU A 122 -19.71 -7.76 3.98
N PHE A 123 -18.85 -6.95 3.36
CA PHE A 123 -18.70 -6.91 1.90
C PHE A 123 -17.99 -8.15 1.31
N ARG A 124 -17.31 -8.96 2.13
CA ARG A 124 -16.75 -10.26 1.69
C ARG A 124 -17.81 -11.32 1.49
N ARG A 125 -19.00 -11.15 2.08
CA ARG A 125 -20.11 -12.10 1.96
C ARG A 125 -20.76 -11.98 0.60
N GLU A 126 -20.82 -13.10 -0.15
CA GLU A 126 -21.40 -13.14 -1.49
C GLU A 126 -22.87 -12.72 -1.48
N GLU A 127 -23.64 -13.24 -0.52
CA GLU A 127 -25.06 -12.94 -0.35
C GLU A 127 -25.34 -11.46 -0.07
N VAL A 128 -24.35 -10.72 0.47
CA VAL A 128 -24.45 -9.28 0.74
C VAL A 128 -24.03 -8.46 -0.48
N SER A 129 -22.85 -8.74 -1.02
CA SER A 129 -22.30 -7.95 -2.13
C SER A 129 -23.20 -8.01 -3.38
N ARG A 130 -23.93 -9.09 -3.58
CA ARG A 130 -24.87 -9.23 -4.70
C ARG A 130 -26.19 -8.49 -4.55
N LEU A 131 -26.53 -8.00 -3.35
CA LEU A 131 -27.69 -7.14 -3.13
C LEU A 131 -27.40 -5.67 -3.47
N ILE A 132 -26.12 -5.30 -3.59
CA ILE A 132 -25.69 -3.92 -3.77
C ILE A 132 -25.61 -3.60 -5.25
N LYS A 133 -26.47 -2.69 -5.74
CA LYS A 133 -26.43 -2.18 -7.12
C LYS A 133 -25.27 -1.21 -7.33
N LYS A 134 -25.12 -0.25 -6.41
CA LYS A 134 -24.05 0.76 -6.36
C LYS A 134 -23.65 1.04 -4.92
N CYS A 135 -22.44 1.51 -4.70
CA CYS A 135 -21.99 2.01 -3.41
C CYS A 135 -20.97 3.12 -3.56
N ASN A 136 -20.91 4.00 -2.58
CA ASN A 136 -19.87 5.01 -2.40
C ASN A 136 -19.40 5.03 -0.95
N ASP A 137 -18.11 5.34 -0.74
CA ASP A 137 -17.57 5.72 0.56
C ASP A 137 -17.87 7.20 0.88
N PHE A 138 -17.66 7.58 2.15
CA PHE A 138 -17.84 8.96 2.59
C PHE A 138 -16.47 9.67 2.64
N GLY A 139 -16.25 10.52 1.67
CA GLY A 139 -15.14 11.46 1.61
C GLY A 139 -15.63 12.90 1.66
N ALA A 140 -14.94 13.79 0.94
CA ALA A 140 -15.27 15.21 0.82
C ALA A 140 -16.71 15.42 0.33
N GLY A 141 -17.44 16.31 1.01
CA GLY A 141 -18.84 16.60 0.71
C GLY A 141 -19.84 15.68 1.39
N GLY A 142 -19.40 14.67 2.14
CA GLY A 142 -20.24 13.83 3.00
C GLY A 142 -21.44 13.23 2.31
N VAL A 143 -22.62 13.31 2.95
CA VAL A 143 -23.90 12.82 2.40
C VAL A 143 -24.21 13.43 1.05
N SER A 144 -23.94 14.72 0.83
CA SER A 144 -24.25 15.42 -0.41
C SER A 144 -23.55 14.81 -1.61
N VAL A 145 -22.34 14.29 -1.43
CA VAL A 145 -21.55 13.65 -2.50
C VAL A 145 -21.72 12.13 -2.48
N ALA A 146 -21.42 11.47 -1.36
CA ALA A 146 -21.46 10.02 -1.28
C ALA A 146 -22.83 9.42 -1.66
N ILE A 147 -23.91 10.06 -1.25
CA ILE A 147 -25.28 9.67 -1.63
C ILE A 147 -25.70 10.38 -2.93
N GLY A 148 -25.38 11.66 -3.07
CA GLY A 148 -25.80 12.49 -4.21
C GLY A 148 -25.34 11.99 -5.57
N GLU A 149 -24.28 11.20 -5.65
CA GLU A 149 -23.75 10.62 -6.88
C GLU A 149 -24.35 9.23 -7.23
N LEU A 150 -25.12 8.63 -6.32
CA LEU A 150 -25.62 7.27 -6.52
C LEU A 150 -26.79 7.17 -7.52
N ALA A 151 -27.55 8.26 -7.72
CA ALA A 151 -28.65 8.33 -8.70
C ALA A 151 -28.93 9.75 -9.13
N ASP A 152 -29.59 9.93 -10.29
CA ASP A 152 -29.95 11.24 -10.82
C ASP A 152 -31.02 11.95 -9.98
N GLY A 153 -32.00 11.20 -9.48
CA GLY A 153 -33.04 11.70 -8.60
C GLY A 153 -32.97 11.08 -7.22
N LEU A 154 -32.94 11.90 -6.17
CA LEU A 154 -32.77 11.47 -4.78
C LEU A 154 -33.53 12.36 -3.80
N VAL A 155 -34.17 11.74 -2.84
CA VAL A 155 -34.69 12.41 -1.64
C VAL A 155 -34.02 11.81 -0.42
N VAL A 156 -33.19 12.61 0.25
CA VAL A 156 -32.42 12.23 1.44
C VAL A 156 -33.07 12.82 2.69
N ASP A 157 -33.29 12.01 3.70
CA ASP A 157 -33.76 12.42 5.04
C ASP A 157 -32.60 12.50 6.01
N LEU A 158 -32.07 13.70 6.24
CA LEU A 158 -30.95 13.96 7.13
C LEU A 158 -31.28 13.72 8.62
N ASP A 159 -32.56 13.71 8.99
CA ASP A 159 -32.96 13.41 10.36
C ASP A 159 -32.69 11.93 10.73
N ARG A 160 -32.64 11.05 9.73
CA ARG A 160 -32.35 9.62 9.86
C ARG A 160 -30.86 9.29 9.90
N VAL A 161 -29.98 10.25 9.55
CA VAL A 161 -28.52 10.04 9.55
C VAL A 161 -28.03 9.83 10.99
N PRO A 162 -27.36 8.70 11.32
CA PRO A 162 -26.86 8.42 12.65
C PRO A 162 -25.83 9.45 13.10
N LYS A 163 -25.92 9.91 14.35
CA LYS A 163 -25.12 11.00 14.90
C LYS A 163 -24.24 10.52 16.06
N LYS A 164 -23.00 11.00 16.13
CA LYS A 164 -22.10 10.75 17.28
C LYS A 164 -22.61 11.45 18.54
N TYR A 165 -23.22 12.63 18.36
CA TYR A 165 -23.75 13.50 19.45
C TYR A 165 -24.86 14.41 18.93
N ALA A 166 -25.60 14.99 19.84
CA ALA A 166 -26.64 15.97 19.52
C ALA A 166 -26.04 17.33 19.13
N GLY A 167 -26.84 18.17 18.44
CA GLY A 167 -26.46 19.54 18.11
C GLY A 167 -25.86 19.73 16.72
N LEU A 168 -25.82 18.70 15.89
CA LEU A 168 -25.50 18.84 14.46
C LEU A 168 -26.68 19.46 13.72
N ASP A 169 -26.40 20.45 12.88
CA ASP A 169 -27.39 21.06 12.01
C ASP A 169 -27.48 20.34 10.64
N GLY A 170 -28.40 20.81 9.78
CA GLY A 170 -28.63 20.19 8.48
C GLY A 170 -27.42 20.32 7.53
N THR A 171 -26.68 21.42 7.63
CA THR A 171 -25.47 21.64 6.81
C THR A 171 -24.36 20.69 7.26
N GLU A 172 -24.10 20.62 8.56
CA GLU A 172 -23.09 19.70 9.13
C GLU A 172 -23.39 18.24 8.77
N LEU A 173 -24.67 17.82 8.84
CA LEU A 173 -25.09 16.47 8.44
C LEU A 173 -24.92 16.19 6.96
N ALA A 174 -25.15 17.24 6.10
CA ALA A 174 -25.04 17.11 4.66
C ALA A 174 -23.60 16.99 4.14
N ILE A 175 -22.64 17.64 4.82
CA ILE A 175 -21.26 17.77 4.32
C ILE A 175 -20.20 17.08 5.17
N SER A 176 -20.56 16.53 6.33
CA SER A 176 -19.60 15.88 7.22
C SER A 176 -18.87 14.71 6.54
N GLU A 177 -17.55 14.68 6.68
CA GLU A 177 -16.65 13.66 6.15
C GLU A 177 -16.31 12.57 7.18
N SER A 178 -17.20 12.28 8.14
CA SER A 178 -16.95 11.20 9.10
C SER A 178 -16.66 9.90 8.37
N GLN A 179 -15.51 9.30 8.67
CA GLN A 179 -14.96 8.14 7.98
C GLN A 179 -15.63 6.82 8.41
N GLU A 180 -15.27 5.73 7.70
CA GLU A 180 -15.79 4.38 7.87
C GLU A 180 -17.32 4.33 7.78
N ARG A 181 -17.85 5.03 6.79
CA ARG A 181 -19.24 4.96 6.36
C ARG A 181 -19.33 4.55 4.90
N MET A 182 -20.35 3.79 4.56
CA MET A 182 -20.68 3.44 3.18
C MET A 182 -22.15 3.79 2.92
N ALA A 183 -22.43 4.27 1.72
CA ALA A 183 -23.79 4.37 1.18
C ALA A 183 -23.98 3.29 0.13
N VAL A 184 -24.99 2.47 0.28
CA VAL A 184 -25.31 1.37 -0.65
C VAL A 184 -26.72 1.52 -1.20
N VAL A 185 -26.91 1.22 -2.48
CA VAL A 185 -28.20 1.19 -3.16
C VAL A 185 -28.67 -0.26 -3.21
N VAL A 186 -29.82 -0.51 -2.64
CA VAL A 186 -30.47 -1.83 -2.64
C VAL A 186 -31.92 -1.74 -3.14
N SER A 187 -32.39 -2.83 -3.73
CA SER A 187 -33.79 -2.95 -4.11
C SER A 187 -34.70 -2.91 -2.86
N PRO A 188 -35.92 -2.36 -2.92
CA PRO A 188 -36.83 -2.33 -1.79
C PRO A 188 -37.10 -3.72 -1.18
N ALA A 189 -37.09 -4.75 -1.99
CA ALA A 189 -37.31 -6.13 -1.55
C ALA A 189 -36.20 -6.71 -0.71
N ASP A 190 -34.96 -6.15 -0.85
CA ASP A 190 -33.74 -6.67 -0.23
C ASP A 190 -33.31 -5.88 1.02
N VAL A 191 -34.02 -4.80 1.35
CA VAL A 191 -33.68 -3.93 2.48
C VAL A 191 -33.57 -4.69 3.79
N ASP A 192 -34.62 -5.46 4.14
CA ASP A 192 -34.64 -6.18 5.41
C ASP A 192 -33.53 -7.24 5.51
N ALA A 193 -33.25 -7.92 4.40
CA ALA A 193 -32.16 -8.90 4.32
C ALA A 193 -30.79 -8.21 4.54
N PHE A 194 -30.56 -7.07 3.86
CA PHE A 194 -29.31 -6.32 4.00
C PHE A 194 -29.12 -5.80 5.43
N LEU A 195 -30.16 -5.24 6.05
CA LEU A 195 -30.13 -4.78 7.44
C LEU A 195 -29.84 -5.94 8.40
N GLY A 196 -30.43 -7.11 8.15
CA GLY A 196 -30.15 -8.33 8.92
C GLY A 196 -28.68 -8.74 8.86
N TYR A 197 -28.09 -8.76 7.66
CA TYR A 197 -26.66 -9.07 7.48
C TYR A 197 -25.73 -8.03 8.15
N ALA A 198 -26.06 -6.75 8.08
CA ALA A 198 -25.31 -5.71 8.76
C ALA A 198 -25.35 -5.90 10.30
N ALA A 199 -26.52 -6.23 10.84
CA ALA A 199 -26.69 -6.53 12.26
C ALA A 199 -25.89 -7.75 12.70
N GLU A 200 -25.79 -8.82 11.86
CA GLU A 200 -24.93 -9.98 12.13
C GLU A 200 -23.45 -9.62 12.27
N GLU A 201 -22.97 -8.59 11.55
CA GLU A 201 -21.61 -8.06 11.66
C GLU A 201 -21.46 -6.97 12.72
N ASN A 202 -22.50 -6.77 13.55
CA ASN A 202 -22.51 -5.70 14.58
C ASN A 202 -22.29 -4.31 13.98
N LEU A 203 -22.89 -4.04 12.81
CA LEU A 203 -22.86 -2.75 12.11
C LEU A 203 -24.21 -2.05 12.22
N GLU A 204 -24.18 -0.74 12.50
CA GLU A 204 -25.34 0.11 12.38
C GLU A 204 -25.60 0.38 10.89
N ALA A 205 -26.83 0.16 10.43
CA ALA A 205 -27.25 0.40 9.06
C ALA A 205 -28.65 1.01 9.05
N VAL A 206 -28.84 2.14 8.36
CA VAL A 206 -30.08 2.91 8.38
C VAL A 206 -30.46 3.34 6.95
N PRO A 207 -31.69 3.04 6.47
CA PRO A 207 -32.22 3.63 5.27
C PRO A 207 -32.35 5.15 5.43
N VAL A 208 -31.68 5.93 4.61
CA VAL A 208 -31.62 7.41 4.72
C VAL A 208 -32.12 8.13 3.48
N ALA A 209 -32.25 7.44 2.33
CA ALA A 209 -32.69 8.06 1.10
C ALA A 209 -33.48 7.09 0.22
N VAL A 210 -34.24 7.66 -0.71
CA VAL A 210 -34.99 6.96 -1.76
C VAL A 210 -34.61 7.55 -3.10
N VAL A 211 -34.43 6.70 -4.09
CA VAL A 211 -34.22 7.08 -5.49
C VAL A 211 -35.57 7.51 -6.09
N THR A 212 -35.59 8.63 -6.81
CA THR A 212 -36.81 9.19 -7.39
C THR A 212 -36.73 9.28 -8.91
N ARG A 213 -37.89 9.35 -9.57
CA ARG A 213 -37.96 9.55 -11.03
C ARG A 213 -37.62 10.96 -11.45
N GLU A 214 -37.89 11.94 -10.59
CA GLU A 214 -37.54 13.34 -10.86
C GLU A 214 -36.02 13.51 -10.67
N PRO A 215 -35.27 13.97 -11.67
CA PRO A 215 -33.81 14.10 -11.60
C PRO A 215 -33.41 15.34 -10.79
N ARG A 216 -33.53 15.24 -9.48
CA ARG A 216 -33.21 16.28 -8.51
C ARG A 216 -32.55 15.69 -7.26
N LEU A 217 -31.57 16.38 -6.72
CA LEU A 217 -31.05 16.11 -5.39
C LEU A 217 -31.80 16.96 -4.37
N VAL A 218 -32.55 16.29 -3.50
CA VAL A 218 -33.34 16.94 -2.43
C VAL A 218 -32.84 16.44 -1.07
N LEU A 219 -32.34 17.35 -0.24
CA LEU A 219 -32.00 17.05 1.15
C LEU A 219 -33.04 17.67 2.09
N LYS A 220 -33.63 16.87 2.96
CA LYS A 220 -34.60 17.28 3.97
C LYS A 220 -33.99 17.25 5.37
N TRP A 221 -34.29 18.27 6.17
CA TRP A 221 -33.93 18.36 7.58
C TRP A 221 -35.05 19.00 8.37
N ARG A 222 -35.50 18.36 9.44
CA ARG A 222 -36.63 18.80 10.26
C ARG A 222 -37.88 19.15 9.42
N GLY A 223 -38.19 18.29 8.47
CA GLY A 223 -39.35 18.42 7.57
C GLY A 223 -39.21 19.50 6.50
N LYS A 224 -38.09 20.24 6.42
CA LYS A 224 -37.86 21.28 5.40
C LYS A 224 -36.86 20.81 4.37
N LYS A 225 -37.07 21.17 3.11
CA LYS A 225 -36.04 21.05 2.08
C LYS A 225 -34.95 22.10 2.34
N ILE A 226 -33.72 21.69 2.60
CA ILE A 226 -32.57 22.58 2.75
C ILE A 226 -31.69 22.62 1.49
N VAL A 227 -31.80 21.59 0.63
CA VAL A 227 -31.24 21.53 -0.70
C VAL A 227 -32.31 21.00 -1.66
N ASP A 228 -32.44 21.62 -2.82
CA ASP A 228 -33.35 21.19 -3.91
C ASP A 228 -32.74 21.64 -5.25
N LEU A 229 -31.86 20.80 -5.81
CA LEU A 229 -31.09 21.10 -7.02
C LEU A 229 -31.45 20.14 -8.15
N SER A 230 -31.61 20.65 -9.36
CA SER A 230 -31.79 19.78 -10.52
C SER A 230 -30.48 19.08 -10.90
N ARG A 231 -30.59 17.85 -11.40
CA ARG A 231 -29.44 17.13 -11.93
C ARG A 231 -28.75 17.89 -13.05
N ALA A 232 -29.51 18.48 -13.95
CA ALA A 232 -28.97 19.30 -15.03
C ALA A 232 -28.07 20.45 -14.54
N PHE A 233 -28.41 21.07 -13.38
CA PHE A 233 -27.52 22.06 -12.75
C PHE A 233 -26.26 21.44 -12.18
N LEU A 234 -26.37 20.31 -11.49
CA LEU A 234 -25.21 19.59 -10.91
C LEU A 234 -24.25 19.10 -12.01
N ASP A 235 -24.77 18.67 -13.14
CA ASP A 235 -23.98 18.15 -14.27
C ASP A 235 -23.20 19.26 -15.02
N THR A 236 -23.53 20.53 -14.81
CA THR A 236 -22.75 21.66 -15.38
C THR A 236 -21.46 21.92 -14.65
N ASN A 237 -21.20 21.27 -13.51
CA ASN A 237 -20.07 21.54 -12.61
C ASN A 237 -19.98 23.03 -12.19
N GLY A 238 -21.09 23.75 -12.19
CA GLY A 238 -21.17 25.16 -11.83
C GLY A 238 -20.81 26.12 -12.99
N ALA A 239 -20.08 27.17 -12.67
CA ALA A 239 -19.64 28.15 -13.68
C ALA A 239 -18.56 27.59 -14.58
N HIS A 240 -18.66 27.80 -15.88
CA HIS A 240 -17.60 27.49 -16.82
C HIS A 240 -16.33 28.24 -16.45
N GLN A 241 -15.24 27.53 -16.28
CA GLN A 241 -13.95 28.11 -15.93
C GLN A 241 -12.97 27.89 -17.07
N GLU A 242 -12.27 28.95 -17.44
CA GLU A 242 -11.19 28.91 -18.40
C GLU A 242 -9.92 29.48 -17.76
N THR A 243 -8.78 28.98 -18.15
CA THR A 243 -7.48 29.49 -17.73
C THR A 243 -6.47 29.39 -18.86
N ASP A 244 -5.58 30.34 -18.92
CA ASP A 244 -4.41 30.27 -19.78
C ASP A 244 -3.31 29.48 -19.07
N VAL A 245 -2.54 28.74 -19.86
CA VAL A 245 -1.38 28.01 -19.34
C VAL A 245 -0.13 28.52 -20.07
N PHE A 246 0.83 29.00 -19.30
CA PHE A 246 2.16 29.30 -19.80
C PHE A 246 3.11 28.18 -19.38
N VAL A 247 3.55 27.37 -20.36
CA VAL A 247 4.41 26.21 -20.10
C VAL A 247 5.86 26.63 -20.00
N ASP A 248 6.48 26.42 -18.84
CA ASP A 248 7.90 26.65 -18.63
C ASP A 248 8.72 25.56 -19.33
N ILE A 249 9.74 25.99 -20.07
CA ILE A 249 10.72 25.06 -20.67
C ILE A 249 11.83 24.77 -19.67
N PRO A 250 12.17 23.49 -19.39
CA PRO A 250 13.26 23.17 -18.48
C PRO A 250 14.61 23.66 -19.02
N ASP A 251 15.47 24.15 -18.13
CA ASP A 251 16.84 24.56 -18.50
C ASP A 251 17.70 23.33 -18.83
N GLU A 252 18.16 23.23 -20.07
CA GLU A 252 19.02 22.12 -20.55
C GLU A 252 20.33 22.01 -19.77
N LYS A 253 20.87 23.12 -19.24
CA LYS A 253 22.10 23.11 -18.44
C LYS A 253 21.90 22.45 -17.09
N GLU A 254 20.67 22.45 -16.59
CA GLU A 254 20.24 21.85 -15.33
C GLU A 254 19.68 20.43 -15.50
N ASP A 255 19.83 19.83 -16.69
CA ASP A 255 19.32 18.50 -17.01
C ASP A 255 19.69 17.46 -15.95
N TYR A 256 18.68 17.05 -15.20
CA TYR A 256 18.83 16.13 -14.07
C TYR A 256 19.24 14.72 -14.51
N LEU A 257 18.85 14.30 -15.73
CA LEU A 257 19.17 12.97 -16.25
C LEU A 257 20.65 12.83 -16.62
N LYS A 258 21.36 13.95 -16.87
CA LYS A 258 22.79 14.00 -17.18
C LYS A 258 23.68 14.23 -15.96
N LYS A 259 23.08 14.55 -14.80
CA LYS A 259 23.81 14.83 -13.56
C LYS A 259 23.82 13.62 -12.62
N ILE A 260 24.79 13.57 -11.74
CA ILE A 260 24.77 12.66 -10.58
C ILE A 260 23.80 13.27 -9.55
N ALA A 261 22.77 12.51 -9.20
CA ALA A 261 21.62 12.98 -8.42
C ALA A 261 21.93 13.52 -7.01
N THR A 262 23.03 13.06 -6.40
CA THR A 262 23.43 13.45 -5.05
C THR A 262 24.67 14.33 -5.11
N PRO A 263 24.62 15.62 -4.69
CA PRO A 263 25.73 16.56 -4.83
C PRO A 263 27.04 16.09 -4.19
N ALA A 264 27.01 15.54 -2.97
CA ALA A 264 28.20 15.00 -2.30
C ALA A 264 28.84 13.83 -3.06
N VAL A 265 28.02 13.01 -3.75
CA VAL A 265 28.51 11.93 -4.63
C VAL A 265 29.17 12.54 -5.87
N ALA A 266 28.56 13.55 -6.48
CA ALA A 266 29.12 14.23 -7.65
C ALA A 266 30.51 14.86 -7.35
N GLU A 267 30.64 15.49 -6.18
CA GLU A 267 31.91 16.05 -5.71
C GLU A 267 32.98 14.97 -5.52
N ALA A 268 32.65 13.89 -4.82
CA ALA A 268 33.56 12.76 -4.60
C ALA A 268 34.02 12.11 -5.93
N VAL A 269 33.08 11.95 -6.89
CA VAL A 269 33.38 11.43 -8.23
C VAL A 269 34.32 12.37 -9.00
N ALA A 270 34.14 13.69 -8.89
CA ALA A 270 35.04 14.68 -9.51
C ALA A 270 36.46 14.56 -8.96
N HIS A 271 36.63 14.24 -7.69
CA HIS A 271 37.91 13.97 -7.04
C HIS A 271 38.43 12.54 -7.22
N ARG A 272 37.72 11.69 -7.94
CA ARG A 272 38.01 10.26 -8.13
C ARG A 272 38.05 9.43 -6.85
N ASP A 273 37.38 9.88 -5.80
CA ASP A 273 37.26 9.15 -4.54
C ASP A 273 36.03 8.28 -4.55
N VAL A 274 36.20 7.06 -5.07
CA VAL A 274 35.09 6.07 -5.21
C VAL A 274 34.55 5.67 -3.85
N LYS A 275 35.40 5.53 -2.83
CA LYS A 275 34.98 5.15 -1.48
C LYS A 275 34.08 6.20 -0.86
N ALA A 276 34.51 7.47 -0.90
CA ALA A 276 33.71 8.58 -0.40
C ALA A 276 32.40 8.74 -1.16
N ALA A 277 32.40 8.57 -2.50
CA ALA A 277 31.20 8.60 -3.32
C ALA A 277 30.21 7.51 -2.91
N TRP A 278 30.68 6.27 -2.74
CA TRP A 278 29.84 5.13 -2.39
C TRP A 278 29.21 5.26 -1.00
N LEU A 279 30.02 5.62 0.00
CA LEU A 279 29.53 5.82 1.37
C LEU A 279 28.59 7.03 1.48
N SER A 280 28.89 8.14 0.79
CA SER A 280 27.97 9.30 0.72
C SER A 280 26.63 8.92 0.10
N LEU A 281 26.64 8.08 -0.92
CA LEU A 281 25.44 7.57 -1.57
C LEU A 281 24.60 6.72 -0.62
N LEU A 282 25.22 5.77 0.10
CA LEU A 282 24.51 4.93 1.07
C LEU A 282 23.90 5.74 2.23
N GLY A 283 24.52 6.88 2.58
CA GLY A 283 24.00 7.82 3.58
C GLY A 283 22.98 8.85 3.05
N ASP A 284 22.63 8.83 1.75
CA ASP A 284 21.58 9.69 1.18
C ASP A 284 20.20 9.27 1.74
N LEU A 285 19.33 10.26 2.06
CA LEU A 285 18.01 9.99 2.65
C LEU A 285 17.10 9.15 1.76
N ASN A 286 17.24 9.26 0.44
CA ASN A 286 16.47 8.48 -0.52
C ASN A 286 17.10 7.11 -0.85
N VAL A 287 18.29 6.80 -0.27
CA VAL A 287 19.00 5.52 -0.44
C VAL A 287 19.06 4.72 0.86
N CYS A 288 19.27 5.39 1.99
CA CYS A 288 19.47 4.75 3.29
C CYS A 288 18.29 3.85 3.71
N SER A 289 18.53 2.96 4.65
CA SER A 289 17.54 2.03 5.16
C SER A 289 16.36 2.74 5.83
N GLN A 290 15.17 2.32 5.50
CA GLN A 290 13.93 2.73 6.16
C GLN A 290 13.31 1.58 6.97
N LYS A 291 14.11 0.56 7.31
CA LYS A 291 13.61 -0.66 7.95
C LYS A 291 12.88 -0.38 9.27
N GLY A 292 13.36 0.54 10.09
CA GLY A 292 12.68 0.92 11.33
C GLY A 292 11.29 1.53 11.13
N LEU A 293 11.06 2.23 10.00
CA LEU A 293 9.72 2.67 9.59
C LEU A 293 8.88 1.48 9.09
N VAL A 294 9.46 0.68 8.20
CA VAL A 294 8.73 -0.41 7.51
C VAL A 294 8.24 -1.46 8.49
N GLU A 295 9.04 -1.76 9.54
CA GLU A 295 8.70 -2.76 10.57
C GLU A 295 7.59 -2.31 11.54
N MET A 296 7.09 -1.09 11.44
CA MET A 296 5.87 -0.66 12.12
C MET A 296 4.59 -1.24 11.48
N PHE A 297 4.70 -1.72 10.25
CA PHE A 297 3.59 -2.25 9.45
C PHE A 297 3.62 -3.79 9.42
N ASP A 298 2.45 -4.42 9.55
CA ASP A 298 2.32 -5.87 9.43
C ASP A 298 2.36 -6.29 7.96
N ALA A 299 3.40 -7.01 7.58
CA ALA A 299 3.60 -7.44 6.19
C ALA A 299 3.06 -8.86 5.91
N SER A 300 2.72 -9.64 6.93
CA SER A 300 2.43 -11.08 6.81
C SER A 300 0.98 -11.47 7.07
N ILE A 301 0.11 -10.55 7.40
CA ILE A 301 -1.32 -10.79 7.66
C ILE A 301 -1.94 -11.53 6.47
N GLY A 302 -2.77 -12.52 6.73
CA GLY A 302 -3.42 -13.33 5.70
C GLY A 302 -2.54 -14.42 5.11
N ALA A 303 -1.25 -14.50 5.51
CA ALA A 303 -0.24 -15.45 5.00
C ALA A 303 -0.18 -15.51 3.46
N GLY A 304 -0.49 -14.41 2.80
CA GLY A 304 -0.49 -14.27 1.34
C GLY A 304 0.76 -13.58 0.77
N SER A 305 1.57 -12.93 1.60
CA SER A 305 2.76 -12.21 1.15
C SER A 305 3.77 -13.15 0.51
N VAL A 306 4.12 -12.89 -0.73
CA VAL A 306 5.19 -13.57 -1.47
C VAL A 306 6.51 -12.85 -1.25
N TYR A 307 6.46 -11.52 -1.20
CA TYR A 307 7.56 -10.68 -0.75
C TYR A 307 7.32 -10.19 0.66
N MET A 308 8.31 -10.35 1.53
CA MET A 308 8.44 -9.51 2.71
C MET A 308 9.11 -8.19 2.28
N PRO A 309 8.83 -7.06 2.92
CA PRO A 309 9.40 -5.74 2.53
C PRO A 309 10.92 -5.72 2.48
N TYR A 310 11.57 -6.60 3.21
CA TYR A 310 13.00 -6.86 3.17
C TYR A 310 13.26 -8.36 2.98
N GLY A 311 13.97 -8.69 1.90
CA GLY A 311 14.30 -10.07 1.52
C GLY A 311 15.70 -10.51 1.90
N GLY A 312 16.00 -11.76 1.56
CA GLY A 312 17.26 -12.42 1.84
C GLY A 312 17.36 -13.02 3.26
N LYS A 313 18.42 -13.80 3.50
CA LYS A 313 18.68 -14.48 4.77
C LYS A 313 18.68 -13.54 5.98
N TYR A 314 19.20 -12.33 5.81
CA TYR A 314 19.30 -11.31 6.86
C TYR A 314 18.17 -10.28 6.81
N GLN A 315 17.23 -10.41 5.88
CA GLN A 315 16.12 -9.46 5.67
C GLN A 315 16.59 -8.01 5.54
N LEU A 316 17.54 -7.77 4.61
CA LEU A 316 18.17 -6.46 4.40
C LEU A 316 18.11 -5.98 2.94
N THR A 317 17.59 -6.76 1.99
CA THR A 317 17.35 -6.30 0.63
C THR A 317 15.94 -5.73 0.52
N GLU A 318 15.84 -4.42 0.25
CA GLU A 318 14.57 -3.73 0.00
C GLU A 318 13.88 -4.32 -1.24
N THR A 319 12.60 -4.63 -1.13
CA THR A 319 11.77 -5.00 -2.29
C THR A 319 11.29 -3.74 -3.01
N GLN A 320 11.06 -3.87 -4.32
CA GLN A 320 10.62 -2.76 -5.17
C GLN A 320 9.14 -2.83 -5.54
N ALA A 321 8.48 -3.91 -5.14
CA ALA A 321 7.05 -4.11 -5.37
C ALA A 321 6.41 -4.84 -4.19
N MET A 322 5.16 -4.54 -3.89
CA MET A 322 4.31 -5.41 -3.12
C MET A 322 3.95 -6.62 -3.98
N VAL A 323 4.11 -7.84 -3.47
CA VAL A 323 3.70 -9.08 -4.14
C VAL A 323 3.01 -9.98 -3.15
N ALA A 324 1.73 -10.25 -3.39
CA ALA A 324 0.92 -11.07 -2.49
C ALA A 324 -0.05 -11.97 -3.27
N LYS A 325 -0.33 -13.14 -2.75
CA LYS A 325 -1.37 -14.04 -3.28
C LYS A 325 -2.74 -13.42 -3.10
N LEU A 326 -3.66 -13.73 -4.03
CA LEU A 326 -5.05 -13.34 -3.88
C LEU A 326 -5.60 -13.87 -2.55
N PRO A 327 -6.31 -13.04 -1.77
CA PRO A 327 -6.88 -13.44 -0.48
C PRO A 327 -8.17 -14.26 -0.67
N VAL A 328 -8.07 -15.42 -1.30
CA VAL A 328 -9.22 -16.33 -1.49
C VAL A 328 -9.76 -16.79 -0.15
N LEU A 329 -11.08 -16.82 -0.02
CA LEU A 329 -11.75 -17.27 1.21
C LEU A 329 -11.60 -18.77 1.41
N GLU A 330 -11.71 -19.55 0.32
CA GLU A 330 -11.59 -21.00 0.34
C GLU A 330 -10.48 -21.48 -0.60
N GLY A 331 -9.88 -22.62 -0.27
CA GLY A 331 -8.88 -23.27 -1.09
C GLY A 331 -7.51 -22.57 -1.09
N ARG A 332 -6.77 -22.75 -2.19
CA ARG A 332 -5.41 -22.19 -2.37
C ARG A 332 -5.29 -21.60 -3.78
N THR A 333 -4.44 -20.58 -3.91
CA THR A 333 -4.11 -19.99 -5.20
C THR A 333 -2.60 -19.78 -5.34
N ASP A 334 -2.13 -19.85 -6.57
CA ASP A 334 -0.79 -19.43 -6.98
C ASP A 334 -0.81 -18.07 -7.70
N THR A 335 -1.99 -17.52 -7.93
CA THR A 335 -2.13 -16.19 -8.52
C THR A 335 -1.74 -15.13 -7.50
N VAL A 336 -0.89 -14.20 -7.94
CA VAL A 336 -0.42 -13.07 -7.15
C VAL A 336 -0.83 -11.75 -7.80
N THR A 337 -1.03 -10.74 -6.98
CA THR A 337 -1.06 -9.35 -7.40
C THR A 337 0.28 -8.71 -7.12
N MET A 338 0.68 -7.79 -7.97
CA MET A 338 1.91 -7.01 -7.84
C MET A 338 1.56 -5.54 -7.95
N MET A 339 2.17 -4.71 -7.13
CA MET A 339 2.07 -3.26 -7.22
C MET A 339 3.43 -2.63 -6.95
N SER A 340 3.88 -1.81 -7.87
CA SER A 340 5.08 -0.97 -7.75
C SER A 340 4.71 0.51 -7.87
N TYR A 341 5.68 1.39 -7.61
CA TYR A 341 5.52 2.82 -7.87
C TYR A 341 6.76 3.39 -8.56
N GLY A 342 6.58 4.54 -9.22
CA GLY A 342 7.65 5.35 -9.80
C GLY A 342 7.44 6.82 -9.44
N PHE A 343 8.50 7.50 -8.98
CA PHE A 343 8.51 8.92 -8.71
C PHE A 343 9.90 9.41 -8.28
N ASP A 344 10.36 10.50 -8.88
CA ASP A 344 11.55 11.25 -8.44
C ASP A 344 11.22 12.75 -8.32
N PRO A 345 11.21 13.34 -7.10
CA PRO A 345 10.83 14.74 -6.89
C PRO A 345 11.85 15.74 -7.47
N TYR A 346 13.11 15.35 -7.62
CA TYR A 346 14.15 16.21 -8.20
C TYR A 346 14.04 16.27 -9.71
N LEU A 347 13.78 15.13 -10.36
CA LEU A 347 13.47 15.08 -11.79
C LEU A 347 12.23 15.90 -12.10
N SER A 348 11.16 15.71 -11.32
CA SER A 348 9.91 16.46 -11.48
C SER A 348 10.07 17.96 -11.24
N SER A 349 10.99 18.36 -10.33
CA SER A 349 11.30 19.77 -10.10
C SER A 349 12.04 20.42 -11.27
N TRP A 350 12.89 19.67 -11.96
CA TRP A 350 13.55 20.15 -13.18
C TRP A 350 12.59 20.18 -14.36
N SER A 351 11.84 19.09 -14.58
CA SER A 351 10.87 18.96 -15.66
C SER A 351 9.70 18.07 -15.24
N PRO A 352 8.51 18.64 -14.94
CA PRO A 352 7.34 17.85 -14.60
C PRO A 352 6.93 16.85 -15.69
N TYR A 353 7.16 17.19 -16.96
CA TYR A 353 6.93 16.30 -18.10
C TYR A 353 7.81 15.04 -18.03
N HIS A 354 9.14 15.22 -17.92
CA HIS A 354 10.07 14.11 -17.76
C HIS A 354 9.80 13.33 -16.46
N GLY A 355 9.49 14.05 -15.38
CA GLY A 355 9.10 13.45 -14.10
C GLY A 355 7.97 12.45 -14.24
N ALA A 356 6.92 12.83 -14.96
CA ALA A 356 5.76 11.97 -15.21
C ALA A 356 6.08 10.79 -16.15
N VAL A 357 6.81 11.04 -17.26
CA VAL A 357 7.24 9.98 -18.18
C VAL A 357 8.07 8.92 -17.45
N TYR A 358 9.02 9.35 -16.63
CA TYR A 358 9.88 8.42 -15.89
C TYR A 358 9.19 7.82 -14.67
N ALA A 359 8.19 8.46 -14.08
CA ALA A 359 7.36 7.83 -13.06
C ALA A 359 6.63 6.59 -13.64
N VAL A 360 6.05 6.71 -14.84
CA VAL A 360 5.42 5.59 -15.55
C VAL A 360 6.47 4.53 -15.90
N THR A 361 7.60 4.92 -16.50
CA THR A 361 8.66 4.02 -16.92
C THR A 361 9.29 3.26 -15.74
N GLU A 362 9.56 3.95 -14.63
CA GLU A 362 10.14 3.35 -13.42
C GLU A 362 9.19 2.34 -12.77
N SER A 363 7.90 2.68 -12.64
CA SER A 363 6.91 1.76 -12.08
C SER A 363 6.79 0.50 -12.94
N MET A 364 6.83 0.63 -14.27
CA MET A 364 6.85 -0.49 -15.20
C MET A 364 8.15 -1.33 -15.08
N ALA A 365 9.32 -0.68 -15.02
CA ALA A 365 10.61 -1.35 -14.87
C ALA A 365 10.66 -2.22 -13.59
N LYS A 366 10.10 -1.72 -12.49
CA LYS A 366 10.00 -2.46 -11.22
C LYS A 366 9.12 -3.70 -11.34
N ILE A 367 8.01 -3.64 -12.08
CA ILE A 367 7.18 -4.83 -12.37
C ILE A 367 8.00 -5.87 -13.16
N VAL A 368 8.69 -5.43 -14.21
CA VAL A 368 9.54 -6.31 -15.03
C VAL A 368 10.67 -6.93 -14.21
N ALA A 369 11.39 -6.14 -13.43
CA ALA A 369 12.48 -6.61 -12.57
C ALA A 369 12.04 -7.67 -11.56
N ASN A 370 10.77 -7.66 -11.16
CA ASN A 370 10.18 -8.64 -10.26
C ASN A 370 9.47 -9.81 -10.99
N GLY A 371 9.68 -9.96 -12.31
CA GLY A 371 9.15 -11.08 -13.11
C GLY A 371 7.71 -10.88 -13.61
N GLY A 372 7.17 -9.66 -13.54
CA GLY A 372 5.84 -9.33 -14.05
C GLY A 372 5.85 -9.03 -15.55
N ASP A 373 4.70 -9.26 -16.20
CA ASP A 373 4.49 -8.93 -17.61
C ASP A 373 3.95 -7.50 -17.73
N TYR A 374 4.79 -6.56 -18.20
CA TYR A 374 4.40 -5.16 -18.32
C TYR A 374 3.18 -4.94 -19.22
N ARG A 375 2.93 -5.80 -20.21
CA ARG A 375 1.83 -5.65 -21.18
C ARG A 375 0.45 -5.72 -20.55
N THR A 376 0.35 -6.29 -19.36
CA THR A 376 -0.90 -6.41 -18.60
C THR A 376 -1.05 -5.38 -17.47
N ILE A 377 -0.12 -4.45 -17.37
CA ILE A 377 -0.17 -3.38 -16.36
C ILE A 377 -1.40 -2.50 -16.56
N ARG A 378 -1.96 -2.05 -15.42
CA ARG A 378 -2.86 -0.90 -15.34
C ARG A 378 -2.26 0.08 -14.36
N PHE A 379 -2.25 1.37 -14.73
CA PHE A 379 -1.74 2.42 -13.85
C PHE A 379 -2.86 3.05 -13.03
N THR A 380 -2.47 3.64 -11.91
CA THR A 380 -3.25 4.66 -11.21
C THR A 380 -2.29 5.74 -10.75
N PHE A 381 -2.69 7.01 -10.87
CA PHE A 381 -1.81 8.14 -10.60
C PHE A 381 -2.26 8.88 -9.36
N GLN A 382 -1.28 9.35 -8.58
CA GLN A 382 -1.51 10.24 -7.47
C GLN A 382 -0.75 11.54 -7.72
N GLU A 383 -1.47 12.65 -7.77
CA GLU A 383 -0.91 13.95 -8.10
C GLU A 383 -1.00 14.91 -6.92
N TYR A 384 0.05 15.74 -6.77
CA TYR A 384 0.11 16.76 -5.74
C TYR A 384 0.94 17.95 -6.21
N PHE A 385 0.28 19.08 -6.37
CA PHE A 385 0.89 20.29 -6.89
C PHE A 385 0.71 21.47 -5.92
N ARG A 386 1.51 22.51 -6.15
CA ARG A 386 1.38 23.79 -5.49
C ARG A 386 -0.03 24.37 -5.69
N ARG A 387 -0.41 25.29 -4.83
CA ARG A 387 -1.70 25.98 -4.98
C ARG A 387 -1.78 26.69 -6.32
N MET A 388 -2.86 26.48 -7.04
CA MET A 388 -3.17 27.20 -8.26
C MET A 388 -3.66 28.62 -7.95
N SER A 389 -3.50 29.51 -8.90
CA SER A 389 -4.01 30.89 -8.90
C SER A 389 -4.40 31.27 -10.32
N GLU A 390 -4.77 32.53 -10.55
CA GLU A 390 -5.04 33.06 -11.90
C GLU A 390 -3.74 33.26 -12.72
N GLU A 391 -2.57 33.07 -12.12
CA GLU A 391 -1.29 33.19 -12.80
C GLU A 391 -1.03 32.01 -13.74
N PRO A 392 -0.94 32.22 -15.08
CA PRO A 392 -0.81 31.13 -16.05
C PRO A 392 0.41 30.24 -15.87
N SER A 393 1.52 30.76 -15.36
CA SER A 393 2.76 30.02 -15.10
C SER A 393 2.59 28.96 -13.99
N ARG A 394 1.67 29.16 -13.05
CA ARG A 394 1.44 28.18 -11.99
C ARG A 394 0.80 26.89 -12.52
N TRP A 395 0.05 26.98 -13.61
CA TRP A 395 -0.57 25.85 -14.29
C TRP A 395 0.40 25.01 -15.12
N SER A 396 1.61 25.53 -15.37
CA SER A 396 2.66 24.81 -16.10
C SER A 396 2.95 23.42 -15.52
N GLN A 397 3.07 23.33 -14.20
CA GLN A 397 3.48 22.07 -13.53
C GLN A 397 2.45 20.94 -13.70
N PRO A 398 1.18 21.09 -13.32
CA PRO A 398 0.20 20.03 -13.49
C PRO A 398 -0.04 19.73 -14.98
N PHE A 399 -0.07 20.73 -15.84
CA PHE A 399 -0.25 20.54 -17.27
C PHE A 399 0.89 19.73 -17.90
N SER A 400 2.14 20.08 -17.61
CA SER A 400 3.31 19.35 -18.13
C SER A 400 3.38 17.92 -17.59
N ALA A 401 3.07 17.71 -16.31
CA ALA A 401 3.02 16.37 -15.73
C ALA A 401 1.93 15.50 -16.38
N LEU A 402 0.74 16.06 -16.58
CA LEU A 402 -0.36 15.39 -17.27
C LEU A 402 0.02 15.01 -18.71
N LEU A 403 0.65 15.92 -19.47
CA LEU A 403 1.13 15.64 -20.82
C LEU A 403 2.17 14.50 -20.83
N GLY A 404 3.12 14.51 -19.88
CA GLY A 404 4.12 13.46 -19.78
C GLY A 404 3.51 12.07 -19.48
N ALA A 405 2.57 12.01 -18.54
CA ALA A 405 1.86 10.78 -18.21
C ALA A 405 0.98 10.30 -19.38
N TYR A 406 0.30 11.22 -20.07
CA TYR A 406 -0.49 10.91 -21.26
C TYR A 406 0.38 10.33 -22.38
N ASP A 407 1.49 11.00 -22.70
CA ASP A 407 2.41 10.58 -23.74
C ASP A 407 2.99 9.19 -23.47
N ALA A 408 3.42 8.93 -22.24
CA ALA A 408 3.93 7.63 -21.83
C ALA A 408 2.87 6.52 -21.96
N GLN A 409 1.64 6.76 -21.50
CA GLN A 409 0.54 5.80 -21.63
C GLN A 409 0.23 5.47 -23.10
N MET A 410 0.14 6.50 -23.94
CA MET A 410 -0.15 6.32 -25.37
C MET A 410 0.95 5.54 -26.08
N LYS A 411 2.20 5.87 -25.82
CA LYS A 411 3.35 5.25 -26.49
C LYS A 411 3.65 3.84 -25.99
N TYR A 412 3.47 3.55 -24.70
CA TYR A 412 3.55 2.18 -24.18
C TYR A 412 2.28 1.35 -24.46
N GLY A 413 1.17 1.96 -24.86
CA GLY A 413 -0.11 1.28 -25.04
C GLY A 413 -0.71 0.75 -23.75
N LEU A 414 -0.41 1.39 -22.61
CA LEU A 414 -0.81 0.94 -21.27
C LEU A 414 -1.71 2.00 -20.59
N PRO A 415 -2.96 1.65 -20.25
CA PRO A 415 -3.90 2.62 -19.70
C PRO A 415 -3.76 2.80 -18.18
N SER A 416 -4.15 3.98 -17.70
CA SER A 416 -4.52 4.19 -16.30
C SER A 416 -6.02 3.91 -16.08
N ILE A 417 -6.35 3.46 -14.85
CA ILE A 417 -7.74 3.22 -14.44
C ILE A 417 -8.35 4.45 -13.74
N GLY A 418 -7.54 5.44 -13.42
CA GLY A 418 -7.92 6.66 -12.72
C GLY A 418 -6.78 7.17 -11.85
N GLY A 419 -7.11 8.01 -10.90
CA GLY A 419 -6.16 8.62 -9.98
C GLY A 419 -6.83 9.62 -9.06
N LYS A 420 -6.01 10.39 -8.37
CA LYS A 420 -6.45 11.51 -7.53
C LYS A 420 -5.44 12.65 -7.62
N ASP A 421 -5.94 13.86 -7.60
CA ASP A 421 -5.13 15.07 -7.57
C ASP A 421 -5.39 15.93 -6.34
N SER A 422 -4.45 16.83 -6.02
CA SER A 422 -4.62 17.91 -5.07
C SER A 422 -3.71 19.08 -5.44
N MET A 423 -4.29 20.27 -5.44
CA MET A 423 -3.61 21.52 -5.79
C MET A 423 -3.42 22.42 -4.56
N SER A 424 -3.02 21.86 -3.43
CA SER A 424 -2.93 22.58 -2.16
C SER A 424 -1.53 22.58 -1.52
N GLY A 425 -0.52 22.24 -2.29
CA GLY A 425 0.86 22.00 -1.84
C GLY A 425 1.68 23.26 -1.57
N THR A 426 1.09 24.32 -1.01
CA THR A 426 1.79 25.55 -0.67
C THR A 426 1.66 25.88 0.81
N PHE A 427 2.76 26.30 1.43
CA PHE A 427 2.78 26.90 2.76
C PHE A 427 3.64 28.16 2.74
N ASN A 428 3.00 29.32 2.97
CA ASN A 428 3.60 30.63 2.74
C ASN A 428 4.23 30.71 1.33
N ASP A 429 5.54 30.92 1.25
CA ASP A 429 6.29 31.06 -0.02
C ASP A 429 6.93 29.74 -0.49
N ILE A 430 6.69 28.64 0.20
CA ILE A 430 7.28 27.33 -0.13
C ILE A 430 6.22 26.47 -0.82
N ASP A 431 6.49 26.08 -2.07
CA ASP A 431 5.71 25.11 -2.82
C ASP A 431 6.33 23.72 -2.71
N VAL A 432 5.51 22.67 -2.60
CA VAL A 432 5.97 21.28 -2.74
C VAL A 432 6.53 21.04 -4.14
N PRO A 433 7.44 20.08 -4.33
CA PRO A 433 7.85 19.71 -5.69
C PRO A 433 6.65 19.21 -6.49
N PRO A 434 6.61 19.44 -7.82
CA PRO A 434 5.57 18.83 -8.67
C PRO A 434 5.57 17.32 -8.47
N THR A 435 4.45 16.76 -8.11
CA THR A 435 4.34 15.35 -7.74
C THR A 435 3.33 14.66 -8.62
N LEU A 436 3.78 13.68 -9.40
CA LEU A 436 2.94 12.65 -10.03
C LEU A 436 3.60 11.31 -9.73
N VAL A 437 2.95 10.52 -8.88
CA VAL A 437 3.36 9.15 -8.55
C VAL A 437 2.57 8.19 -9.43
N SER A 438 3.26 7.35 -10.16
CA SER A 438 2.66 6.26 -10.93
C SER A 438 2.68 4.98 -10.12
N PHE A 439 1.52 4.37 -9.90
CA PHE A 439 1.41 3.00 -9.41
C PHE A 439 1.11 2.07 -10.57
N ALA A 440 1.94 1.03 -10.74
CA ALA A 440 1.76 -0.01 -11.73
C ALA A 440 1.21 -1.27 -11.06
N VAL A 441 0.04 -1.70 -11.50
CA VAL A 441 -0.67 -2.88 -10.99
C VAL A 441 -0.58 -4.01 -12.00
N ASN A 442 -0.21 -5.20 -11.54
CA ASN A 442 -0.04 -6.38 -12.37
C ASN A 442 -0.59 -7.64 -11.68
N VAL A 443 -0.91 -8.66 -12.46
CA VAL A 443 -1.32 -9.99 -11.99
C VAL A 443 -0.40 -11.04 -12.58
N ASN A 444 0.09 -11.95 -11.73
CA ASN A 444 1.06 -12.96 -12.12
C ASN A 444 0.85 -14.29 -11.37
N LYS A 445 1.77 -15.22 -11.52
CA LYS A 445 1.86 -16.47 -10.75
C LYS A 445 3.05 -16.41 -9.80
N SER A 446 2.90 -16.94 -8.59
CA SER A 446 3.95 -16.92 -7.58
C SER A 446 5.25 -17.62 -8.05
N GLY A 447 5.12 -18.63 -8.93
CA GLY A 447 6.27 -19.29 -9.53
C GLY A 447 7.05 -18.46 -10.54
N HIS A 448 6.52 -17.33 -11.03
CA HIS A 448 7.23 -16.46 -12.00
C HIS A 448 7.97 -15.30 -11.31
N ILE A 449 7.79 -15.12 -10.03
CA ILE A 449 8.37 -13.99 -9.28
C ILE A 449 9.89 -14.14 -9.18
N VAL A 450 10.61 -13.05 -9.41
CA VAL A 450 12.07 -12.92 -9.27
C VAL A 450 12.36 -11.93 -8.14
N THR A 451 13.13 -12.36 -7.15
CA THR A 451 13.46 -11.54 -5.98
C THR A 451 14.76 -10.77 -6.16
N PRO A 452 14.92 -9.59 -5.55
CA PRO A 452 16.04 -8.70 -5.84
C PRO A 452 17.36 -9.05 -5.13
N GLU A 453 17.36 -9.85 -4.05
CA GLU A 453 18.60 -10.17 -3.34
C GLU A 453 19.55 -11.04 -4.18
N LEU A 454 20.86 -10.75 -4.14
CA LEU A 454 21.88 -11.58 -4.77
C LEU A 454 21.89 -13.00 -4.22
N LYS A 455 22.12 -14.00 -5.09
CA LYS A 455 21.95 -15.42 -4.76
C LYS A 455 23.28 -16.18 -4.68
N TYR A 456 24.14 -16.04 -5.69
CA TYR A 456 25.23 -16.97 -5.87
C TYR A 456 26.58 -16.28 -6.11
N PRO A 457 27.59 -16.50 -5.22
CA PRO A 457 28.96 -16.08 -5.52
C PRO A 457 29.47 -16.67 -6.84
N GLY A 458 30.13 -15.84 -7.64
CA GLY A 458 30.61 -16.21 -8.97
C GLY A 458 29.68 -15.82 -10.12
N ASP A 459 28.44 -15.49 -9.84
CA ASP A 459 27.52 -14.99 -10.87
C ASP A 459 27.92 -13.57 -11.30
N ARG A 460 27.53 -13.22 -12.54
CA ARG A 460 27.84 -11.92 -13.15
C ARG A 460 26.69 -10.95 -12.90
N LEU A 461 27.05 -9.70 -12.66
CA LEU A 461 26.12 -8.58 -12.63
C LEU A 461 26.19 -7.82 -13.94
N VAL A 462 25.04 -7.59 -14.54
CA VAL A 462 24.88 -6.84 -15.79
C VAL A 462 23.85 -5.72 -15.62
N ARG A 463 24.06 -4.63 -16.37
CA ARG A 463 23.08 -3.54 -16.50
C ARG A 463 22.49 -3.57 -17.90
N PHE A 464 21.17 -3.58 -17.97
CA PHE A 464 20.41 -3.34 -19.19
C PHE A 464 19.97 -1.88 -19.20
N ARG A 465 20.56 -1.08 -20.10
CA ARG A 465 20.18 0.32 -20.26
C ARG A 465 19.01 0.47 -21.19
N ILE A 466 18.03 1.27 -20.81
CA ILE A 466 16.98 1.69 -21.74
C ILE A 466 17.55 2.73 -22.71
N PRO A 467 17.23 2.64 -24.00
CA PRO A 467 17.60 3.66 -24.97
C PRO A 467 16.79 4.94 -24.73
N ARG A 468 17.48 6.07 -24.90
CA ARG A 468 16.93 7.42 -24.78
C ARG A 468 17.16 8.20 -26.06
N ASP A 469 16.22 9.07 -26.43
CA ASP A 469 16.35 9.96 -27.56
C ASP A 469 17.19 11.22 -27.23
N VAL A 470 17.26 12.16 -28.17
CA VAL A 470 18.02 13.41 -28.00
C VAL A 470 17.46 14.34 -26.92
N TYR A 471 16.22 14.13 -26.48
CA TYR A 471 15.54 14.85 -25.42
C TYR A 471 15.57 14.10 -24.10
N ASP A 472 16.36 13.04 -24.00
CA ASP A 472 16.44 12.14 -22.84
C ASP A 472 15.10 11.44 -22.51
N LEU A 473 14.19 11.31 -23.48
CA LEU A 473 12.98 10.51 -23.36
C LEU A 473 13.24 9.05 -23.72
N PRO A 474 12.51 8.09 -23.13
CA PRO A 474 12.62 6.68 -23.53
C PRO A 474 12.29 6.49 -25.01
N VAL A 475 13.11 5.72 -25.74
CA VAL A 475 12.73 5.22 -27.07
C VAL A 475 11.78 4.05 -26.85
N TYR A 476 10.49 4.33 -26.72
CA TYR A 476 9.45 3.46 -26.15
C TYR A 476 9.42 2.05 -26.76
N ASP A 477 9.44 1.92 -28.09
CA ASP A 477 9.43 0.62 -28.78
C ASP A 477 10.67 -0.21 -28.48
N GLU A 478 11.83 0.44 -28.36
CA GLU A 478 13.08 -0.25 -28.02
C GLU A 478 13.12 -0.64 -26.54
N VAL A 479 12.53 0.18 -25.65
CA VAL A 479 12.36 -0.15 -24.23
C VAL A 479 11.47 -1.39 -24.08
N MET A 480 10.32 -1.42 -24.77
CA MET A 480 9.42 -2.57 -24.75
C MET A 480 10.13 -3.83 -25.28
N THR A 481 10.86 -3.71 -26.39
CA THR A 481 11.65 -4.82 -26.96
C THR A 481 12.70 -5.33 -25.97
N LEU A 482 13.38 -4.43 -25.26
CA LEU A 482 14.36 -4.81 -24.24
C LEU A 482 13.69 -5.55 -23.06
N TYR A 483 12.56 -5.04 -22.58
CA TYR A 483 11.83 -5.67 -21.48
C TYR A 483 11.25 -7.03 -21.89
N ASP A 484 10.78 -7.23 -23.12
CA ASP A 484 10.37 -8.53 -23.63
C ASP A 484 11.50 -9.57 -23.57
N LYS A 485 12.71 -9.15 -23.94
CA LYS A 485 13.90 -10.01 -23.86
C LYS A 485 14.28 -10.33 -22.41
N ILE A 486 14.23 -9.34 -21.52
CA ILE A 486 14.50 -9.53 -20.07
C ILE A 486 13.48 -10.51 -19.47
N MET A 487 12.18 -10.34 -19.73
CA MET A 487 11.15 -11.28 -19.27
C MET A 487 11.38 -12.70 -19.77
N THR A 488 11.83 -12.86 -21.01
CA THR A 488 12.20 -14.16 -21.57
C THR A 488 13.34 -14.81 -20.79
N LEU A 489 14.35 -14.04 -20.38
CA LEU A 489 15.48 -14.53 -19.58
C LEU A 489 15.06 -14.87 -18.13
N MET A 490 14.02 -14.26 -17.62
CA MET A 490 13.44 -14.54 -16.29
C MET A 490 12.53 -15.77 -16.28
N SER A 491 12.09 -16.24 -17.43
CA SER A 491 11.22 -17.41 -17.55
C SER A 491 11.93 -18.69 -17.11
N GLU A 492 11.20 -19.56 -16.41
CA GLU A 492 11.72 -20.86 -15.97
C GLU A 492 11.92 -21.81 -17.15
N TYR A 493 13.04 -22.51 -17.15
CA TYR A 493 13.29 -23.66 -18.04
C TYR A 493 13.70 -24.88 -17.22
N THR A 494 13.49 -26.07 -17.78
CA THR A 494 13.90 -27.32 -17.15
C THR A 494 15.30 -27.70 -17.61
N ASP A 495 16.24 -27.79 -16.67
CA ASP A 495 17.58 -28.33 -16.87
C ASP A 495 17.69 -29.73 -16.24
N THR A 496 18.53 -30.58 -16.85
CA THR A 496 18.75 -31.95 -16.33
C THR A 496 20.22 -32.14 -15.99
N GLU A 497 20.49 -32.40 -14.73
CA GLU A 497 21.83 -32.68 -14.20
C GLU A 497 21.96 -34.15 -13.82
N ILE A 498 23.13 -34.72 -14.01
CA ILE A 498 23.44 -36.10 -13.57
C ILE A 498 23.97 -36.01 -12.15
N ILE A 499 23.19 -36.47 -11.17
CA ILE A 499 23.59 -36.55 -9.77
C ILE A 499 23.62 -38.01 -9.36
N ASN A 500 24.78 -38.49 -8.89
CA ASN A 500 25.00 -39.87 -8.52
C ASN A 500 24.60 -40.86 -9.63
N GLY A 501 24.86 -40.49 -10.89
CA GLY A 501 24.55 -41.32 -12.08
C GLY A 501 23.08 -41.30 -12.52
N MET A 502 22.21 -40.53 -11.87
CA MET A 502 20.79 -40.39 -12.21
C MET A 502 20.46 -39.01 -12.78
N PRO A 503 19.63 -38.90 -13.82
CA PRO A 503 19.16 -37.61 -14.33
C PRO A 503 18.15 -36.99 -13.35
N VAL A 504 18.50 -35.81 -12.81
CA VAL A 504 17.63 -35.01 -11.93
C VAL A 504 17.24 -33.75 -12.69
N LYS A 505 15.95 -33.47 -12.73
CA LYS A 505 15.40 -32.27 -13.39
C LYS A 505 15.29 -31.13 -12.41
N PHE A 506 15.84 -29.98 -12.79
CA PHE A 506 15.75 -28.73 -12.03
C PHE A 506 15.07 -27.65 -12.86
N LYS A 507 14.27 -26.82 -12.19
CA LYS A 507 13.79 -25.57 -12.77
C LYS A 507 14.85 -24.50 -12.54
N LYS A 508 15.30 -23.87 -13.60
CA LYS A 508 16.32 -22.82 -13.61
C LYS A 508 15.83 -21.59 -14.34
N ARG A 509 16.48 -20.46 -14.09
CA ARG A 509 16.30 -19.20 -14.81
C ARG A 509 17.65 -18.66 -15.23
N LYS A 510 17.67 -17.82 -16.28
CA LYS A 510 18.88 -17.16 -16.72
C LYS A 510 19.14 -15.87 -15.96
N ILE A 511 18.08 -15.16 -15.53
CA ILE A 511 18.17 -14.08 -14.56
C ILE A 511 17.65 -14.62 -13.22
N VAL A 512 18.50 -14.64 -12.20
CA VAL A 512 18.18 -15.20 -10.87
C VAL A 512 17.80 -14.14 -9.84
N ALA A 513 18.30 -12.89 -10.03
CA ALA A 513 17.89 -11.71 -9.27
C ALA A 513 17.90 -10.48 -10.20
N ALA A 514 17.03 -9.52 -9.93
CA ALA A 514 17.00 -8.26 -10.67
C ALA A 514 16.52 -7.09 -9.82
N TYR A 515 16.94 -5.88 -10.19
CA TYR A 515 16.63 -4.63 -9.50
C TYR A 515 16.50 -3.51 -10.54
N ALA A 516 15.37 -2.80 -10.56
CA ALA A 516 15.17 -1.63 -11.39
C ALA A 516 15.94 -0.43 -10.80
N LEU A 517 16.71 0.26 -11.63
CA LEU A 517 17.48 1.42 -11.19
C LEU A 517 16.60 2.66 -11.06
N ASP A 518 16.93 3.46 -10.08
CA ASP A 518 16.47 4.84 -9.88
C ASP A 518 17.56 5.85 -10.27
N ALA A 519 17.36 7.11 -9.95
CA ALA A 519 18.33 8.17 -10.21
C ALA A 519 19.64 8.05 -9.39
N LYS A 520 19.71 7.12 -8.43
CA LYS A 520 20.86 6.92 -7.54
C LYS A 520 21.89 5.92 -8.08
N GLY A 521 21.56 5.23 -9.14
CA GLY A 521 22.47 4.45 -9.95
C GLY A 521 22.84 3.06 -9.43
N VAL A 522 23.85 2.47 -10.06
CA VAL A 522 24.25 1.06 -9.89
C VAL A 522 24.79 0.78 -8.49
N ALA A 523 25.62 1.67 -7.92
CA ALA A 523 26.25 1.45 -6.61
C ALA A 523 25.21 1.29 -5.48
N ALA A 524 24.13 2.10 -5.52
CA ALA A 524 23.03 1.95 -4.58
C ALA A 524 22.30 0.61 -4.75
N ALA A 525 21.98 0.23 -6.01
CA ALA A 525 21.25 -0.98 -6.33
C ALA A 525 22.03 -2.24 -5.91
N VAL A 526 23.30 -2.37 -6.32
CA VAL A 526 24.09 -3.58 -6.01
C VAL A 526 24.37 -3.72 -4.52
N SER A 527 24.49 -2.60 -3.79
CA SER A 527 24.62 -2.64 -2.32
C SER A 527 23.35 -3.21 -1.67
N LYS A 528 22.18 -2.69 -2.05
CA LYS A 528 20.89 -3.16 -1.53
C LYS A 528 20.64 -4.62 -1.88
N MET A 529 20.95 -5.04 -3.12
CA MET A 529 20.86 -6.43 -3.55
C MET A 529 21.77 -7.37 -2.74
N ALA A 530 22.97 -6.90 -2.38
CA ALA A 530 23.97 -7.70 -1.66
C ALA A 530 23.65 -7.91 -0.18
N PHE A 531 23.08 -6.89 0.50
CA PHE A 531 22.89 -6.91 1.95
C PHE A 531 22.02 -8.06 2.44
N GLY A 532 20.98 -8.44 1.72
CA GLY A 532 20.00 -9.44 2.15
C GLY A 532 20.59 -10.82 2.41
N ASN A 533 21.53 -11.26 1.60
CA ASN A 533 22.23 -12.54 1.75
C ASN A 533 23.67 -12.37 2.26
N GLY A 534 24.09 -11.15 2.57
CA GLY A 534 25.42 -10.85 3.09
C GLY A 534 26.53 -11.11 2.07
N LEU A 535 26.21 -10.99 0.80
CA LEU A 535 27.15 -11.12 -0.32
C LEU A 535 27.87 -9.81 -0.59
N GLY A 536 28.92 -9.85 -1.40
CA GLY A 536 29.67 -8.70 -1.87
C GLY A 536 29.62 -8.56 -3.39
N VAL A 537 30.23 -7.50 -3.89
CA VAL A 537 30.35 -7.24 -5.33
C VAL A 537 31.75 -6.75 -5.66
N ALA A 538 32.43 -7.48 -6.53
CA ALA A 538 33.68 -7.03 -7.16
C ALA A 538 33.34 -6.38 -8.51
N VAL A 539 33.39 -5.06 -8.56
CA VAL A 539 33.15 -4.30 -9.79
C VAL A 539 34.38 -4.41 -10.70
N ASP A 540 34.15 -4.70 -11.96
CA ASP A 540 35.22 -4.83 -12.95
C ASP A 540 35.90 -3.47 -13.17
N SER A 541 37.24 -3.45 -13.26
CA SER A 541 38.01 -2.22 -13.47
C SER A 541 37.72 -1.54 -14.81
N SER A 542 37.16 -2.28 -15.77
CA SER A 542 36.71 -1.75 -17.06
C SER A 542 35.37 -1.01 -16.98
N TYR A 543 34.58 -1.22 -15.92
CA TYR A 543 33.32 -0.50 -15.72
C TYR A 543 33.63 0.96 -15.34
N LYS A 544 33.01 1.90 -16.04
CA LYS A 544 33.32 3.31 -15.84
C LYS A 544 32.86 3.78 -14.45
N MET A 545 33.74 4.41 -13.68
CA MET A 545 33.43 4.92 -12.35
C MET A 545 32.17 5.79 -12.33
N LYS A 546 32.01 6.73 -13.29
CA LYS A 546 30.81 7.57 -13.38
C LYS A 546 29.53 6.74 -13.54
N SER A 547 29.58 5.63 -14.26
CA SER A 547 28.42 4.76 -14.49
C SER A 547 27.93 4.00 -13.25
N LEU A 548 28.73 3.98 -12.17
CA LEU A 548 28.27 3.50 -10.86
C LEU A 548 27.23 4.43 -10.21
N PHE A 549 27.29 5.71 -10.54
CA PHE A 549 26.57 6.78 -9.85
C PHE A 549 25.67 7.62 -10.78
N ASP A 550 25.64 7.30 -12.08
CA ASP A 550 24.80 8.00 -13.04
C ASP A 550 23.31 7.63 -12.90
N ASN A 551 22.46 8.49 -13.44
CA ASN A 551 21.02 8.26 -13.46
C ASN A 551 20.67 7.04 -14.30
N GLY A 552 19.97 6.10 -13.70
CA GLY A 552 19.56 4.83 -14.31
C GLY A 552 18.07 4.59 -14.37
N LEU A 553 17.25 5.62 -14.26
CA LEU A 553 15.77 5.47 -14.28
C LEU A 553 15.32 4.63 -15.48
N GLY A 554 14.62 3.52 -15.19
CA GLY A 554 14.13 2.55 -16.18
C GLY A 554 15.13 1.43 -16.53
N ASP A 555 16.42 1.55 -16.19
CA ASP A 555 17.40 0.49 -16.40
C ASP A 555 17.17 -0.65 -15.39
N ILE A 556 17.67 -1.84 -15.71
CA ILE A 556 17.59 -3.02 -14.83
C ILE A 556 18.99 -3.59 -14.63
N VAL A 557 19.36 -3.78 -13.36
CA VAL A 557 20.52 -4.61 -12.96
C VAL A 557 20.06 -6.03 -12.74
N ALA A 558 20.77 -7.00 -13.26
CA ALA A 558 20.45 -8.41 -13.11
C ALA A 558 21.67 -9.25 -12.71
N GLU A 559 21.43 -10.25 -11.86
CA GLU A 559 22.36 -11.34 -11.57
C GLU A 559 22.11 -12.49 -12.54
N ILE A 560 23.16 -12.89 -13.23
CA ILE A 560 23.12 -13.94 -14.26
C ILE A 560 24.21 -14.97 -13.97
N PRO A 561 23.90 -16.29 -13.95
CA PRO A 561 24.92 -17.33 -13.85
C PRO A 561 26.02 -17.13 -14.90
N ALA A 562 27.30 -17.15 -14.49
CA ALA A 562 28.43 -16.81 -15.36
C ALA A 562 28.43 -17.58 -16.70
N LYS A 563 27.99 -18.83 -16.68
CA LYS A 563 27.85 -19.67 -17.86
C LYS A 563 26.77 -19.21 -18.85
N GLU A 564 25.80 -18.40 -18.40
CA GLU A 564 24.66 -17.95 -19.22
C GLU A 564 24.90 -16.58 -19.88
N VAL A 565 25.90 -15.83 -19.44
CA VAL A 565 26.16 -14.46 -19.93
C VAL A 565 26.40 -14.43 -21.46
N HIS A 566 27.06 -15.45 -22.01
CA HIS A 566 27.30 -15.54 -23.46
C HIS A 566 26.02 -15.52 -24.29
N GLN A 567 24.90 -15.98 -23.73
CA GLN A 567 23.61 -16.01 -24.41
C GLN A 567 23.05 -14.61 -24.67
N LEU A 568 23.40 -13.61 -23.86
CA LEU A 568 23.00 -12.22 -24.09
C LEU A 568 23.47 -11.74 -25.46
N LYS A 569 24.73 -12.05 -25.82
CA LYS A 569 25.28 -11.74 -27.15
C LYS A 569 24.55 -12.51 -28.24
N THR A 570 24.28 -13.78 -28.02
CA THR A 570 23.56 -14.65 -28.99
C THR A 570 22.14 -14.14 -29.26
N LEU A 571 21.47 -13.62 -28.24
CA LEU A 571 20.12 -13.07 -28.34
C LEU A 571 20.10 -11.60 -28.81
N GLY A 572 21.27 -11.00 -29.06
CA GLY A 572 21.38 -9.59 -29.45
C GLY A 572 20.81 -8.63 -28.41
N ILE A 573 21.03 -8.93 -27.13
CA ILE A 573 20.60 -8.06 -26.02
C ILE A 573 21.76 -7.14 -25.68
N PRO A 574 21.60 -5.81 -25.74
CA PRO A 574 22.61 -4.87 -25.27
C PRO A 574 22.72 -4.92 -23.75
N TYR A 575 23.95 -5.03 -23.22
CA TYR A 575 24.21 -5.03 -21.79
C TYR A 575 25.61 -4.48 -21.46
N GLU A 576 25.77 -4.03 -20.24
CA GLU A 576 27.05 -3.64 -19.65
C GLU A 576 27.39 -4.62 -18.52
N GLU A 577 28.58 -5.21 -18.54
CA GLU A 577 29.05 -6.03 -17.41
C GLU A 577 29.53 -5.12 -16.29
N ILE A 578 28.93 -5.25 -15.10
CA ILE A 578 29.26 -4.46 -13.91
C ILE A 578 30.38 -5.14 -13.13
N GLY A 579 30.27 -6.44 -12.90
CA GLY A 579 31.21 -7.18 -12.05
C GLY A 579 30.71 -8.56 -11.66
N THR A 580 31.26 -9.08 -10.57
CA THR A 580 31.00 -10.44 -10.07
C THR A 580 30.47 -10.40 -8.63
N VAL A 581 29.52 -11.24 -8.31
CA VAL A 581 29.03 -11.47 -6.95
C VAL A 581 30.09 -12.24 -6.15
N THR A 582 30.40 -11.79 -4.93
CA THR A 582 31.43 -12.39 -4.07
C THR A 582 30.86 -12.89 -2.74
N ALA A 583 31.55 -13.87 -2.13
CA ALA A 583 31.13 -14.45 -0.85
C ALA A 583 31.60 -13.65 0.38
N ASP A 584 32.55 -12.75 0.21
CA ASP A 584 33.22 -12.02 1.31
C ASP A 584 32.41 -10.85 1.87
N GLY A 585 31.33 -10.48 1.19
CA GLY A 585 30.45 -9.38 1.59
C GLY A 585 31.01 -7.98 1.31
N ALA A 586 32.22 -7.84 0.73
CA ALA A 586 32.83 -6.56 0.45
C ALA A 586 32.42 -5.98 -0.92
N PHE A 587 32.52 -4.65 -1.02
CA PHE A 587 32.38 -3.95 -2.29
C PHE A 587 33.76 -3.47 -2.74
N THR A 588 34.18 -3.87 -3.95
CA THR A 588 35.52 -3.52 -4.48
C THR A 588 35.43 -2.90 -5.85
N TYR A 589 36.34 -1.93 -6.13
CA TYR A 589 36.55 -1.32 -7.44
C TYR A 589 38.03 -0.90 -7.57
N GLY A 590 38.79 -1.59 -8.42
CA GLY A 590 40.24 -1.41 -8.48
C GLY A 590 40.88 -1.72 -7.12
N SER A 591 41.59 -0.73 -6.54
CA SER A 591 42.20 -0.82 -5.18
C SER A 591 41.24 -0.45 -4.05
N MET A 592 40.06 0.12 -4.36
CA MET A 592 39.07 0.50 -3.37
C MET A 592 38.41 -0.73 -2.81
N LYS A 593 38.24 -0.76 -1.48
CA LYS A 593 37.48 -1.76 -0.75
C LYS A 593 36.63 -1.09 0.34
N ILE A 594 35.37 -1.51 0.42
CA ILE A 594 34.44 -1.19 1.51
C ILE A 594 34.00 -2.51 2.11
N ASP A 595 34.24 -2.69 3.39
CA ASP A 595 33.76 -3.88 4.08
C ASP A 595 32.25 -3.79 4.30
N ARG A 596 31.57 -4.94 4.27
CA ARG A 596 30.10 -5.03 4.42
C ARG A 596 29.60 -4.26 5.65
N ASP A 597 30.27 -4.44 6.79
CA ASP A 597 29.79 -3.86 8.06
C ASP A 597 29.92 -2.33 8.04
N GLU A 598 30.98 -1.77 7.40
CA GLU A 598 31.13 -0.34 7.17
C GLU A 598 29.98 0.19 6.28
N ALA A 599 29.70 -0.46 5.17
CA ALA A 599 28.62 -0.08 4.26
C ALA A 599 27.23 -0.18 4.93
N LEU A 600 27.00 -1.27 5.66
CA LEU A 600 25.75 -1.52 6.39
C LEU A 600 25.51 -0.48 7.48
N GLN A 601 26.55 -0.10 8.23
CA GLN A 601 26.44 0.90 9.28
C GLN A 601 25.99 2.24 8.71
N VAL A 602 26.67 2.72 7.66
CA VAL A 602 26.29 3.99 7.01
C VAL A 602 24.87 3.95 6.48
N TRP A 603 24.48 2.84 5.85
CA TRP A 603 23.17 2.68 5.26
C TRP A 603 22.04 2.62 6.32
N ARG A 604 22.27 1.97 7.48
CA ARG A 604 21.29 1.80 8.54
C ARG A 604 21.12 3.00 9.45
N ASP A 605 22.22 3.64 9.82
CA ASP A 605 22.21 4.53 10.99
C ASP A 605 21.61 5.91 10.70
N LYS A 606 21.41 6.25 9.42
CA LYS A 606 20.95 7.57 9.00
C LYS A 606 19.62 7.99 9.61
N LEU A 607 18.64 7.08 9.64
CA LEU A 607 17.29 7.32 10.15
C LEU A 607 17.03 6.74 11.55
N ASP A 608 18.02 6.12 12.18
CA ASP A 608 17.85 5.44 13.47
C ASP A 608 17.31 6.36 14.58
N LYS A 609 17.67 7.65 14.57
CA LYS A 609 17.14 8.64 15.53
C LYS A 609 15.68 8.97 15.37
N VAL A 610 15.09 8.67 14.20
CA VAL A 610 13.67 8.92 13.88
C VAL A 610 12.90 7.63 13.92
N PHE A 611 13.40 6.61 13.24
CA PHE A 611 12.84 5.27 13.16
C PHE A 611 13.89 4.28 13.67
N PRO A 612 13.92 4.00 14.98
CA PRO A 612 14.92 3.10 15.56
C PRO A 612 14.84 1.72 14.90
N TYR A 613 16.01 1.20 14.52
CA TYR A 613 16.13 -0.11 13.91
C TYR A 613 15.95 -1.25 14.92
N THR A 614 16.31 -1.02 16.19
CA THR A 614 16.20 -1.98 17.26
C THR A 614 15.39 -1.42 18.43
N ALA A 615 14.54 -2.25 19.01
CA ALA A 615 13.82 -1.93 20.25
C ALA A 615 14.71 -2.28 21.45
N GLY A 616 15.09 -1.26 22.22
CA GLY A 616 15.85 -1.45 23.45
C GLY A 616 17.38 -1.48 23.28
N LYS A 617 18.08 -1.33 24.42
CA LYS A 617 19.55 -1.26 24.51
C LYS A 617 20.18 -2.58 24.98
N ASP A 618 19.35 -3.54 25.39
CA ASP A 618 19.83 -4.81 25.90
C ASP A 618 20.37 -5.67 24.75
N LYS A 619 21.68 -5.94 24.82
CA LYS A 619 22.42 -6.79 23.88
C LYS A 619 22.76 -8.16 24.51
N SER A 620 22.08 -8.52 25.58
CA SER A 620 22.32 -9.81 26.22
C SER A 620 22.08 -10.94 25.20
N PRO A 621 22.97 -11.94 25.12
CA PRO A 621 22.77 -13.05 24.23
C PRO A 621 21.51 -13.82 24.62
N VAL A 622 20.65 -14.09 23.65
CA VAL A 622 19.49 -14.96 23.85
C VAL A 622 20.00 -16.40 23.97
N VAL A 623 19.83 -16.99 25.15
CA VAL A 623 20.06 -18.42 25.32
C VAL A 623 18.84 -19.16 24.82
N SER A 624 18.99 -19.91 23.73
CA SER A 624 17.94 -20.78 23.18
C SER A 624 18.20 -22.22 23.60
N GLU A 625 17.39 -22.71 24.51
CA GLU A 625 17.37 -24.15 24.83
C GLU A 625 16.22 -24.79 24.02
N PRO A 626 16.52 -25.61 23.00
CA PRO A 626 15.49 -26.27 22.24
C PRO A 626 14.77 -27.30 23.12
N TYR A 627 13.47 -27.06 23.31
CA TYR A 627 12.62 -28.05 23.98
C TYR A 627 12.47 -29.28 23.06
N ARG A 628 12.76 -30.46 23.60
CA ARG A 628 12.46 -31.73 22.96
C ARG A 628 11.48 -32.49 23.85
N ALA A 629 10.29 -32.72 23.34
CA ALA A 629 9.31 -33.55 24.02
C ALA A 629 9.73 -35.03 23.95
N ASP A 630 9.70 -35.72 25.07
CA ASP A 630 9.95 -37.18 25.13
C ASP A 630 8.80 -37.96 24.46
N SER A 631 7.60 -37.39 24.42
CA SER A 631 6.45 -37.95 23.75
C SER A 631 5.51 -36.85 23.24
N ILE A 632 4.84 -37.10 22.12
CA ILE A 632 3.79 -36.24 21.61
C ILE A 632 2.47 -36.64 22.27
N TYR A 633 1.80 -35.69 22.92
CA TYR A 633 0.47 -35.93 23.48
C TYR A 633 -0.51 -36.27 22.35
N VAL A 634 -1.21 -37.39 22.50
CA VAL A 634 -2.27 -37.80 21.58
C VAL A 634 -3.60 -37.80 22.34
N CYS A 635 -4.56 -37.03 21.86
CA CYS A 635 -5.88 -37.00 22.49
C CYS A 635 -6.51 -38.39 22.51
N ARG A 636 -6.97 -38.83 23.69
CA ARG A 636 -7.59 -40.14 23.88
C ARG A 636 -9.01 -40.19 23.32
N ARG A 637 -9.73 -39.07 23.35
CA ARG A 637 -11.08 -38.93 22.81
C ARG A 637 -10.98 -38.40 21.39
N LYS A 638 -10.91 -39.28 20.42
CA LYS A 638 -10.80 -38.93 19.02
C LYS A 638 -12.18 -38.61 18.41
N VAL A 639 -12.25 -37.50 17.71
CA VAL A 639 -13.38 -37.14 16.83
C VAL A 639 -12.91 -37.18 15.39
N ALA A 640 -13.79 -37.53 14.46
CA ALA A 640 -13.41 -37.63 13.05
C ALA A 640 -12.94 -36.28 12.49
N LYS A 641 -13.61 -35.19 12.86
CA LYS A 641 -13.28 -33.85 12.49
C LYS A 641 -13.59 -32.91 13.66
N PRO A 642 -12.59 -32.36 14.35
CA PRO A 642 -12.84 -31.47 15.47
C PRO A 642 -13.42 -30.14 15.01
N THR A 643 -14.33 -29.58 15.78
CA THR A 643 -14.91 -28.25 15.57
C THR A 643 -14.16 -27.24 16.43
N VAL A 644 -13.74 -26.15 15.81
CA VAL A 644 -13.08 -24.99 16.45
C VAL A 644 -14.05 -23.82 16.47
N PHE A 645 -14.34 -23.31 17.64
CA PHE A 645 -15.10 -22.10 17.83
C PHE A 645 -14.15 -20.87 17.93
N ILE A 646 -14.38 -19.86 17.09
CA ILE A 646 -13.63 -18.60 17.06
C ILE A 646 -14.59 -17.45 17.39
N PRO A 647 -14.55 -16.91 18.61
CA PRO A 647 -15.32 -15.73 18.98
C PRO A 647 -14.71 -14.45 18.40
N VAL A 648 -15.54 -13.56 17.87
CA VAL A 648 -15.14 -12.29 17.28
C VAL A 648 -15.78 -11.13 18.04
N PHE A 649 -14.95 -10.24 18.56
CA PHE A 649 -15.35 -9.01 19.26
C PHE A 649 -14.93 -7.78 18.45
N PRO A 650 -15.44 -6.58 18.78
CA PRO A 650 -14.92 -5.34 18.19
C PRO A 650 -13.39 -5.25 18.34
N GLY A 651 -12.68 -5.04 17.23
CA GLY A 651 -11.22 -5.01 17.17
C GLY A 651 -10.54 -6.33 16.85
N THR A 652 -11.24 -7.47 16.82
CA THR A 652 -10.68 -8.75 16.34
C THR A 652 -10.36 -8.66 14.85
N ASN A 653 -9.16 -9.11 14.44
CA ASN A 653 -8.71 -9.09 13.05
C ASN A 653 -7.95 -10.35 12.59
N CYS A 654 -7.74 -11.32 13.47
CA CYS A 654 -7.00 -12.56 13.16
C CYS A 654 -7.94 -13.78 12.95
N GLU A 655 -9.24 -13.59 12.88
CA GLU A 655 -10.22 -14.69 12.78
C GLU A 655 -10.09 -15.50 11.49
N TYR A 656 -9.81 -14.84 10.36
CA TYR A 656 -9.62 -15.52 9.07
C TYR A 656 -8.34 -16.34 9.04
N ASP A 657 -7.24 -15.81 9.55
CA ASP A 657 -5.95 -16.50 9.56
C ASP A 657 -5.98 -17.72 10.50
N SER A 658 -6.60 -17.53 11.66
CA SER A 658 -6.84 -18.61 12.62
C SER A 658 -7.74 -19.69 12.01
N GLY A 659 -8.85 -19.31 11.40
CA GLY A 659 -9.75 -20.23 10.72
C GLY A 659 -9.05 -21.07 9.67
N LYS A 660 -8.34 -20.43 8.74
CA LYS A 660 -7.57 -21.11 7.69
C LYS A 660 -6.48 -22.06 8.25
N ALA A 661 -5.87 -21.71 9.38
CA ALA A 661 -4.87 -22.58 10.02
C ALA A 661 -5.50 -23.87 10.54
N PHE A 662 -6.66 -23.77 11.20
CA PHE A 662 -7.37 -24.94 11.70
C PHE A 662 -8.01 -25.78 10.57
N GLU A 663 -8.56 -25.16 9.54
CA GLU A 663 -9.06 -25.86 8.34
C GLU A 663 -7.95 -26.66 7.64
N ARG A 664 -6.76 -26.08 7.50
CA ARG A 664 -5.58 -26.78 6.97
C ARG A 664 -5.16 -27.97 7.83
N ALA A 665 -5.40 -27.90 9.12
CA ALA A 665 -5.17 -29.02 10.05
C ALA A 665 -6.29 -30.05 10.06
N GLY A 666 -7.37 -29.83 9.29
CA GLY A 666 -8.48 -30.79 9.14
C GLY A 666 -9.65 -30.55 10.10
N ALA A 667 -9.76 -29.38 10.72
CA ALA A 667 -10.88 -29.04 11.59
C ALA A 667 -12.05 -28.35 10.83
N ASP A 668 -13.24 -28.39 11.40
CA ASP A 668 -14.34 -27.50 11.06
C ASP A 668 -14.25 -26.22 11.88
N VAL A 669 -14.47 -25.07 11.26
CA VAL A 669 -14.35 -23.77 11.93
C VAL A 669 -15.71 -23.10 12.02
N VAL A 670 -16.07 -22.64 13.21
CA VAL A 670 -17.29 -21.86 13.49
C VAL A 670 -16.88 -20.48 14.01
N VAL A 671 -17.08 -19.46 13.21
CA VAL A 671 -16.84 -18.06 13.59
C VAL A 671 -18.18 -17.43 13.98
N LYS A 672 -18.24 -16.75 15.13
CA LYS A 672 -19.41 -15.99 15.58
C LYS A 672 -19.00 -14.60 16.07
N VAL A 673 -19.74 -13.60 15.60
CA VAL A 673 -19.58 -12.21 16.04
C VAL A 673 -20.40 -11.94 17.28
N PHE A 674 -19.80 -11.32 18.29
CA PHE A 674 -20.49 -10.84 19.46
C PHE A 674 -21.14 -9.49 19.15
N LYS A 675 -22.46 -9.44 19.14
CA LYS A 675 -23.26 -8.24 18.91
C LYS A 675 -23.47 -7.51 20.24
N ASN A 676 -23.32 -6.18 20.22
CA ASN A 676 -23.43 -5.35 21.42
C ASN A 676 -24.08 -3.97 21.19
N GLN A 677 -24.87 -3.83 20.12
CA GLN A 677 -25.55 -2.56 19.85
C GLN A 677 -26.68 -2.26 20.85
N ASN A 678 -27.32 -3.31 21.38
CA ASN A 678 -28.39 -3.22 22.36
C ASN A 678 -28.40 -4.43 23.30
N ALA A 679 -29.27 -4.39 24.32
CA ALA A 679 -29.36 -5.46 25.32
C ALA A 679 -29.88 -6.80 24.75
N ALA A 680 -30.69 -6.78 23.69
CA ALA A 680 -31.16 -8.00 23.03
C ALA A 680 -30.00 -8.69 22.29
N ASP A 681 -29.21 -7.93 21.54
CA ASP A 681 -28.02 -8.43 20.84
C ASP A 681 -27.04 -9.14 21.78
N ILE A 682 -26.82 -8.57 22.98
CA ILE A 682 -25.94 -9.16 23.99
C ILE A 682 -26.51 -10.53 24.45
N ARG A 683 -27.80 -10.63 24.74
CA ARG A 683 -28.43 -11.90 25.13
C ARG A 683 -28.33 -12.94 24.04
N GLU A 684 -28.69 -12.59 22.81
CA GLU A 684 -28.59 -13.48 21.66
C GLU A 684 -27.15 -13.98 21.43
N SER A 685 -26.16 -13.07 21.58
CA SER A 685 -24.75 -13.42 21.41
C SER A 685 -24.27 -14.38 22.49
N VAL A 686 -24.67 -14.19 23.76
CA VAL A 686 -24.37 -15.12 24.85
C VAL A 686 -24.94 -16.51 24.56
N GLU A 687 -26.20 -16.60 24.13
CA GLU A 687 -26.84 -17.88 23.79
C GLU A 687 -26.18 -18.55 22.58
N ALA A 688 -25.84 -17.77 21.54
CA ALA A 688 -25.15 -18.28 20.36
C ALA A 688 -23.74 -18.80 20.70
N PHE A 689 -23.02 -18.12 21.59
CA PHE A 689 -21.69 -18.53 22.05
C PHE A 689 -21.77 -19.78 22.93
N GLU A 690 -22.68 -19.82 23.90
CA GLU A 690 -22.93 -20.99 24.73
C GLU A 690 -23.16 -22.24 23.86
N LYS A 691 -24.05 -22.10 22.86
CA LYS A 691 -24.34 -23.20 21.92
C LYS A 691 -23.10 -23.60 21.11
N ALA A 692 -22.32 -22.64 20.58
CA ALA A 692 -21.13 -22.92 19.80
C ALA A 692 -20.05 -23.63 20.64
N ILE A 693 -19.82 -23.17 21.87
CA ILE A 693 -18.89 -23.79 22.83
C ILE A 693 -19.35 -25.22 23.14
N GLY A 694 -20.66 -25.42 23.33
CA GLY A 694 -21.24 -26.73 23.59
C GLY A 694 -21.04 -27.74 22.46
N GLN A 695 -20.78 -27.30 21.25
CA GLN A 695 -20.53 -28.13 20.06
C GLN A 695 -19.04 -28.29 19.72
N ALA A 696 -18.19 -27.38 20.21
CA ALA A 696 -16.78 -27.33 19.87
C ALA A 696 -15.94 -28.31 20.72
N GLN A 697 -14.79 -28.71 20.18
CA GLN A 697 -13.69 -29.37 20.89
C GLN A 697 -12.54 -28.40 21.20
N ILE A 698 -12.48 -27.27 20.49
CA ILE A 698 -11.42 -26.28 20.64
C ILE A 698 -12.07 -24.90 20.65
N ILE A 699 -11.60 -24.00 21.52
CA ILE A 699 -11.90 -22.56 21.44
C ILE A 699 -10.58 -21.86 21.07
N MET A 700 -10.63 -21.04 20.02
CA MET A 700 -9.52 -20.20 19.60
C MET A 700 -9.86 -18.73 19.86
N PHE A 701 -9.20 -18.11 20.83
CA PHE A 701 -9.27 -16.66 21.06
C PHE A 701 -8.31 -15.96 20.11
N PRO A 702 -8.80 -15.29 19.04
CA PRO A 702 -7.95 -14.66 18.07
C PRO A 702 -7.38 -13.35 18.61
N GLY A 703 -6.25 -12.92 18.05
CA GLY A 703 -5.70 -11.59 18.27
C GLY A 703 -6.52 -10.48 17.65
N GLY A 704 -6.14 -9.25 17.95
CA GLY A 704 -6.76 -8.05 17.41
C GLY A 704 -6.44 -6.83 18.24
N PHE A 705 -7.01 -5.71 17.82
CA PHE A 705 -6.86 -4.43 18.48
C PHE A 705 -8.24 -3.91 18.92
N SER A 706 -8.39 -3.45 20.14
CA SER A 706 -9.58 -2.71 20.55
C SER A 706 -9.28 -1.22 20.57
N ALA A 707 -10.30 -0.40 20.43
CA ALA A 707 -10.19 1.02 20.70
C ALA A 707 -9.73 1.21 22.17
N GLY A 708 -8.47 1.55 22.36
CA GLY A 708 -7.85 1.63 23.67
C GLY A 708 -7.09 0.35 24.04
N ASP A 709 -6.16 -0.05 23.21
CA ASP A 709 -5.22 -1.15 23.50
C ASP A 709 -4.41 -0.93 24.79
N GLU A 710 -4.46 0.26 25.32
CA GLU A 710 -3.82 0.60 26.58
C GLU A 710 -4.86 0.99 27.64
N PRO A 711 -4.66 0.53 28.89
CA PRO A 711 -3.72 -0.48 29.35
C PRO A 711 -4.22 -1.92 29.18
N ASP A 712 -5.48 -2.14 28.82
CA ASP A 712 -6.18 -3.42 28.95
C ASP A 712 -6.36 -4.20 27.63
N GLY A 713 -6.08 -3.59 26.46
CA GLY A 713 -6.12 -4.22 25.15
C GLY A 713 -7.47 -4.82 24.73
N SER A 714 -7.47 -5.56 23.61
CA SER A 714 -8.65 -6.29 23.10
C SER A 714 -9.13 -7.38 24.05
N ALA A 715 -8.27 -7.89 24.91
CA ALA A 715 -8.61 -8.88 25.93
C ALA A 715 -9.75 -8.44 26.87
N LYS A 716 -9.98 -7.14 27.04
CA LYS A 716 -11.04 -6.62 27.89
C LYS A 716 -12.44 -7.08 27.48
N PHE A 717 -12.74 -7.09 26.19
CA PHE A 717 -14.02 -7.60 25.69
C PHE A 717 -14.17 -9.09 25.96
N PHE A 718 -13.11 -9.86 25.67
CA PHE A 718 -13.08 -11.29 25.96
C PHE A 718 -13.28 -11.55 27.46
N ALA A 719 -12.47 -10.90 28.32
CA ALA A 719 -12.54 -11.08 29.75
C ALA A 719 -13.94 -10.76 30.31
N THR A 720 -14.55 -9.65 29.89
CA THR A 720 -15.87 -9.24 30.35
C THR A 720 -16.98 -10.21 29.90
N ALA A 721 -16.97 -10.61 28.63
CA ALA A 721 -17.97 -11.49 28.08
C ALA A 721 -17.92 -12.90 28.72
N PHE A 722 -16.71 -13.46 28.86
CA PHE A 722 -16.50 -14.79 29.41
C PHE A 722 -16.63 -14.88 30.96
N GLN A 723 -16.89 -13.75 31.64
CA GLN A 723 -17.37 -13.72 33.02
C GLN A 723 -18.86 -14.04 33.13
N ASN A 724 -19.61 -13.97 32.03
CA ASN A 724 -21.02 -14.40 32.03
C ASN A 724 -21.13 -15.86 32.44
N GLU A 725 -22.05 -16.16 33.39
CA GLU A 725 -22.19 -17.50 33.99
C GLU A 725 -22.39 -18.61 32.96
N LYS A 726 -23.29 -18.40 31.99
CA LYS A 726 -23.57 -19.41 30.95
C LYS A 726 -22.34 -19.73 30.10
N MET A 727 -21.62 -18.69 29.67
CA MET A 727 -20.38 -18.89 28.88
C MET A 727 -19.26 -19.52 29.70
N LYS A 728 -19.11 -19.09 30.95
CA LYS A 728 -18.15 -19.68 31.89
C LYS A 728 -18.41 -21.15 32.13
N GLU A 729 -19.65 -21.53 32.43
CA GLU A 729 -20.07 -22.93 32.59
C GLU A 729 -19.81 -23.75 31.33
N ALA A 730 -20.15 -23.24 30.15
CA ALA A 730 -19.90 -23.92 28.88
C ALA A 730 -18.39 -24.18 28.64
N VAL A 731 -17.53 -23.20 28.93
CA VAL A 731 -16.08 -23.34 28.83
C VAL A 731 -15.57 -24.37 29.86
N MET A 732 -15.99 -24.27 31.12
CA MET A 732 -15.57 -25.22 32.16
C MET A 732 -16.00 -26.66 31.85
N LYS A 733 -17.19 -26.82 31.27
CA LYS A 733 -17.65 -28.14 30.78
C LYS A 733 -16.79 -28.66 29.64
N LEU A 734 -16.42 -27.81 28.68
CA LEU A 734 -15.52 -28.19 27.59
C LEU A 734 -14.14 -28.65 28.14
N LEU A 735 -13.56 -27.89 29.10
CA LEU A 735 -12.24 -28.19 29.67
C LEU A 735 -12.22 -29.46 30.54
N ASN A 736 -13.28 -29.72 31.27
CA ASN A 736 -13.29 -30.82 32.25
C ASN A 736 -13.88 -32.12 31.74
N GLU A 737 -14.79 -32.06 30.76
CA GLU A 737 -15.58 -33.20 30.32
C GLU A 737 -15.27 -33.65 28.89
N ARG A 738 -14.66 -32.78 28.07
CA ARG A 738 -14.38 -33.06 26.66
C ARG A 738 -12.93 -32.94 26.31
#